data_cd47e2c29d07c66a46e26ab15ec038bb
#
_entry.id   cd47e2c29d07c66a46e26ab15ec038bb
#
_cell.length_a   1.000
_cell.length_b   1.000
_cell.length_c   1.000
_cell.angle_alpha   90.00
_cell.angle_beta   90.00
_cell.angle_gamma   90.00
#
_symmetry.space_group_name_H-M   'P 1'
#
loop_
_entity.id
_entity.type
_entity.pdbx_description
1 polymer ?
#
loop_
_entity_poly.entity_id
_entity_poly.type
_entity_poly.pdbx_seq_one_letter_code
_entity_poly.pdbx_strand_id
1 'polypeptide(L)'
;MGKNDRLWYTSPATEWKEGLPIGTGRLAAMILGDPHRERVALNHEWLNTGFGRNRENENSAKYLKKVRELLKAGKNEEAAALASKAWGGNGGMSGRPTREDSFQPAGDLYITVDKSEKEEITDYKRTLDLENGHVRVEFDKNGKHFVSTYIGDSVDDLLVIDISAWGEAFDAELVLTRIADPRCFISPSAWNDDAVFTENVKEEGCSAKLYFNGNFYNGQFADKKTSNGLKGMSANGLKFLTVCDVRSIGGEAIAYLTDGKSTNENGGESQGQPEAHVKIKDTRELILFINIGTNAKYEDAWDEINAYDIPSADFNSIYQRNHAYYTKHYGSLSLEVHTKYDDLHPNLNSMNSVYSIEKEHVEHTTDKRVELFKNGGEPDLPVLYFNYGRYLLYASSARGTLPANLQGKWNEEIYPAWDCDYHNDINIQMNYWPAEAGGLAEYTNALFEYMNTMWEPGKEAAKKLWGCKGVWYPLSSDVWGRCTPETYGWSVWVSAAAWYSEHVWAHFEYTQDYRFLYNFAYPFLRDVAKFYEDFLYKDEKGVYQISPSQSPENHFVGGGEPVSLCISSASDIELCFEALGHAIKAAEILLDIKKKDAAGFEELNGVGIEIVTEESDSISENAAKALYAGVPEDSRVKDTERFAANIKKWKELRDNLPKLKINDKGGILEWDKERNEVEPSHRHISHLIGAFPGDIITKRETPELFEAAKKSLELRLSAGGGHTGWSRAWTACMYFRFGKGDAALDHLRALIGDFATTSLLDLHPPRIFQIDGNLGGTEALLLMLLQSYHEELDILPALPTDFVNGNVQGIRARGGYKLNIYWRANALEYAELLPIADKECKLVDKKDVKYEIYCEGNLVPFKKKKGLITFDVEAGKIYTISNANEILGGSDGN
;
A
#
# COMPACT_ATOMS: atom_id res chain seq x y z
N MET A 1 23.64 6.96 -10.35
CA MET A 1 22.49 7.20 -9.43
C MET A 1 21.98 8.60 -9.68
N GLY A 2 20.75 8.75 -10.14
CA GLY A 2 20.12 10.05 -10.39
C GLY A 2 19.69 10.74 -9.09
N LYS A 3 19.45 12.05 -9.16
CA LYS A 3 18.96 12.82 -7.99
C LYS A 3 17.55 12.37 -7.49
N ASN A 4 16.80 11.68 -8.33
CA ASN A 4 15.46 11.17 -8.02
C ASN A 4 15.43 9.67 -7.67
N ASP A 5 16.63 9.04 -7.53
CA ASP A 5 16.77 7.63 -7.20
C ASP A 5 17.31 7.41 -5.78
N ARG A 6 17.40 8.49 -4.97
CA ARG A 6 17.86 8.41 -3.60
C ARG A 6 17.28 9.48 -2.68
N LEU A 7 17.06 9.11 -1.42
CA LEU A 7 16.95 10.02 -0.30
C LEU A 7 18.31 10.09 0.40
N TRP A 8 18.85 11.29 0.68
CA TRP A 8 20.12 11.40 1.37
C TRP A 8 20.22 12.64 2.27
N TYR A 9 21.05 12.56 3.32
CA TYR A 9 21.15 13.54 4.40
C TYR A 9 22.58 13.60 4.92
N THR A 10 22.98 14.75 5.47
CA THR A 10 24.26 14.99 6.14
C THR A 10 24.14 15.02 7.66
N SER A 11 23.03 14.57 8.21
CA SER A 11 22.78 14.44 9.65
C SER A 11 21.93 13.21 9.94
N PRO A 12 22.05 12.60 11.14
CA PRO A 12 21.18 11.52 11.57
C PRO A 12 19.72 11.98 11.70
N ALA A 13 18.79 11.01 11.76
CA ALA A 13 17.40 11.30 12.08
C ALA A 13 17.27 11.74 13.54
N THR A 14 16.47 12.78 13.80
CA THR A 14 16.20 13.28 15.14
C THR A 14 14.96 12.66 15.78
N GLU A 15 14.05 12.15 14.95
CA GLU A 15 12.86 11.40 15.38
C GLU A 15 12.65 10.18 14.46
N TRP A 16 11.92 9.20 14.95
CA TRP A 16 11.68 7.94 14.23
C TRP A 16 11.14 8.14 12.80
N LYS A 17 10.21 9.10 12.61
CA LYS A 17 9.61 9.41 11.30
C LYS A 17 10.58 10.06 10.29
N GLU A 18 11.76 10.45 10.71
CA GLU A 18 12.84 10.94 9.84
C GLU A 18 13.83 9.83 9.47
N GLY A 19 13.64 8.61 10.01
CA GLY A 19 14.40 7.43 9.65
C GLY A 19 14.22 7.00 8.20
N LEU A 20 15.03 6.05 7.78
CA LEU A 20 14.96 5.44 6.45
C LEU A 20 14.43 4.00 6.57
N PRO A 21 13.29 3.70 5.95
CA PRO A 21 12.65 2.38 6.08
C PRO A 21 13.32 1.33 5.19
N ILE A 22 13.45 0.11 5.72
CA ILE A 22 13.71 -1.11 4.95
C ILE A 22 12.66 -2.17 5.29
N GLY A 23 12.45 -3.14 4.40
CA GLY A 23 11.51 -4.23 4.69
C GLY A 23 11.48 -5.29 3.60
N THR A 24 10.93 -6.45 3.97
CA THR A 24 10.66 -7.59 3.08
C THR A 24 9.16 -7.79 2.85
N GLY A 25 8.30 -7.00 3.49
CA GLY A 25 6.86 -7.22 3.58
C GLY A 25 6.46 -7.99 4.84
N ARG A 26 7.16 -9.07 5.22
CA ARG A 26 6.98 -9.77 6.50
C ARG A 26 7.71 -9.05 7.63
N LEU A 27 8.97 -8.71 7.43
CA LEU A 27 9.81 -7.97 8.35
C LEU A 27 9.98 -6.52 7.89
N ALA A 28 10.13 -5.60 8.84
CA ALA A 28 10.43 -4.21 8.56
C ALA A 28 11.34 -3.60 9.62
N ALA A 29 12.13 -2.60 9.23
CA ALA A 29 12.91 -1.81 10.16
C ALA A 29 12.98 -0.34 9.74
N MET A 30 13.11 0.56 10.72
CA MET A 30 13.40 1.98 10.53
C MET A 30 14.81 2.25 11.01
N ILE A 31 15.64 2.81 10.12
CA ILE A 31 17.07 3.08 10.35
C ILE A 31 17.24 4.57 10.65
N LEU A 32 17.76 4.92 11.82
CA LEU A 32 17.91 6.31 12.22
C LEU A 32 19.25 6.92 11.78
N GLY A 33 20.30 6.10 11.67
CA GLY A 33 21.62 6.53 11.21
C GLY A 33 22.41 7.28 12.27
N ASP A 34 22.21 7.05 13.59
CA ASP A 34 22.96 7.74 14.64
C ASP A 34 24.37 7.15 14.81
N PRO A 35 25.44 7.91 14.49
CA PRO A 35 26.82 7.43 14.58
C PRO A 35 27.29 7.20 16.03
N HIS A 36 26.58 7.76 17.03
CA HIS A 36 26.88 7.55 18.44
C HIS A 36 26.27 6.26 18.95
N ARG A 37 25.00 6.02 18.61
CA ARG A 37 24.23 4.83 19.01
C ARG A 37 23.11 4.61 18.01
N GLU A 38 23.39 3.88 16.94
CA GLU A 38 22.39 3.52 15.94
C GLU A 38 21.19 2.82 16.59
N ARG A 39 19.99 3.17 16.17
CA ARG A 39 18.74 2.49 16.54
C ARG A 39 18.06 1.91 15.30
N VAL A 40 17.92 0.60 15.26
CA VAL A 40 17.15 -0.14 14.27
C VAL A 40 15.83 -0.55 14.92
N ALA A 41 14.74 0.15 14.61
CA ALA A 41 13.42 -0.13 15.17
C ALA A 41 12.71 -1.20 14.33
N LEU A 42 12.34 -2.34 14.94
CA LEU A 42 11.96 -3.59 14.27
C LEU A 42 10.45 -3.83 14.33
N ASN A 43 9.91 -4.38 13.23
CA ASN A 43 8.51 -4.77 13.11
C ASN A 43 8.36 -6.13 12.41
N HIS A 44 7.23 -6.80 12.66
CA HIS A 44 6.80 -8.03 12.00
C HIS A 44 5.30 -7.96 11.71
N GLU A 45 4.87 -8.36 10.50
CA GLU A 45 3.51 -8.17 10.01
C GLU A 45 2.41 -8.78 10.91
N TRP A 46 2.67 -9.93 11.55
CA TRP A 46 1.72 -10.62 12.43
C TRP A 46 1.81 -10.19 13.89
N LEU A 47 2.70 -9.26 14.25
CA LEU A 47 2.85 -8.85 15.62
C LEU A 47 1.76 -7.87 16.04
N ASN A 48 0.64 -8.42 16.50
CA ASN A 48 -0.58 -7.68 16.82
C ASN A 48 -1.19 -8.20 18.12
N THR A 49 -1.86 -7.34 18.86
CA THR A 49 -2.63 -7.78 20.04
C THR A 49 -3.86 -8.61 19.62
N GLY A 50 -4.55 -9.21 20.58
CA GLY A 50 -5.84 -9.87 20.37
C GLY A 50 -5.80 -11.26 19.75
N PHE A 51 -4.63 -11.91 19.66
CA PHE A 51 -4.52 -13.31 19.23
C PHE A 51 -5.47 -14.23 20.02
N GLY A 52 -6.21 -15.08 19.31
CA GLY A 52 -7.18 -16.01 19.93
C GLY A 52 -8.43 -15.38 20.52
N ARG A 53 -8.65 -14.08 20.31
CA ARG A 53 -9.86 -13.38 20.77
C ARG A 53 -11.10 -13.86 20.01
N ASN A 54 -12.23 -14.03 20.70
CA ASN A 54 -13.50 -14.32 20.04
C ASN A 54 -14.00 -13.09 19.27
N ARG A 55 -14.18 -13.25 17.96
CA ARG A 55 -14.67 -12.23 17.01
C ARG A 55 -16.00 -12.60 16.35
N GLU A 56 -16.76 -13.49 16.99
CA GLU A 56 -18.09 -13.85 16.49
C GLU A 56 -19.09 -12.68 16.61
N ASN A 57 -19.96 -12.55 15.61
CA ASN A 57 -21.02 -11.56 15.59
C ASN A 57 -22.29 -12.05 16.29
N GLU A 58 -22.99 -11.11 16.93
CA GLU A 58 -24.35 -11.37 17.43
C GLU A 58 -25.35 -11.39 16.27
N ASN A 59 -26.49 -12.07 16.45
CA ASN A 59 -27.58 -12.08 15.47
C ASN A 59 -28.39 -10.78 15.52
N SER A 60 -27.95 -9.78 14.75
CA SER A 60 -28.52 -8.42 14.65
C SER A 60 -29.43 -8.22 13.45
N ALA A 61 -29.49 -9.17 12.51
CA ALA A 61 -30.34 -9.09 11.29
C ALA A 61 -31.81 -8.75 11.58
N LYS A 62 -32.32 -9.19 12.72
CA LYS A 62 -33.70 -8.88 13.17
C LYS A 62 -34.06 -7.40 13.27
N TYR A 63 -33.05 -6.53 13.45
CA TYR A 63 -33.26 -5.07 13.54
C TYR A 63 -33.35 -4.36 12.19
N LEU A 64 -32.88 -4.99 11.11
CA LEU A 64 -32.79 -4.38 9.77
C LEU A 64 -34.13 -3.82 9.29
N LYS A 65 -35.20 -4.57 9.44
CA LYS A 65 -36.55 -4.13 9.05
C LYS A 65 -36.95 -2.84 9.79
N LYS A 66 -36.71 -2.76 11.09
CA LYS A 66 -37.09 -1.59 11.90
C LYS A 66 -36.26 -0.35 11.54
N VAL A 67 -34.96 -0.50 11.30
CA VAL A 67 -34.09 0.61 10.84
C VAL A 67 -34.59 1.14 9.49
N ARG A 68 -34.93 0.25 8.55
CA ARG A 68 -35.48 0.63 7.25
C ARG A 68 -36.82 1.39 7.36
N GLU A 69 -37.70 0.97 8.27
CA GLU A 69 -38.96 1.67 8.54
C GLU A 69 -38.73 3.08 9.08
N LEU A 70 -37.76 3.27 9.97
CA LEU A 70 -37.40 4.57 10.53
C LEU A 70 -36.85 5.51 9.44
N LEU A 71 -35.92 5.00 8.62
CA LEU A 71 -35.33 5.77 7.50
C LEU A 71 -36.39 6.16 6.47
N LYS A 72 -37.33 5.27 6.12
CA LYS A 72 -38.48 5.58 5.24
C LYS A 72 -39.38 6.65 5.82
N ALA A 73 -39.53 6.71 7.13
CA ALA A 73 -40.30 7.73 7.84
C ALA A 73 -39.54 9.06 8.02
N GLY A 74 -38.27 9.17 7.54
CA GLY A 74 -37.45 10.35 7.71
C GLY A 74 -36.88 10.54 9.13
N LYS A 75 -36.93 9.51 9.95
CA LYS A 75 -36.44 9.48 11.35
C LYS A 75 -35.00 9.01 11.41
N ASN A 76 -34.09 9.75 10.76
CA ASN A 76 -32.69 9.33 10.57
C ASN A 76 -31.93 9.19 11.89
N GLU A 77 -32.10 10.13 12.86
CA GLU A 77 -31.44 10.02 14.18
C GLU A 77 -31.92 8.79 14.99
N GLU A 78 -33.25 8.52 14.98
CA GLU A 78 -33.82 7.33 15.65
C GLU A 78 -33.27 6.04 14.99
N ALA A 79 -33.13 6.04 13.65
CA ALA A 79 -32.56 4.95 12.88
C ALA A 79 -31.09 4.73 13.24
N ALA A 80 -30.28 5.79 13.30
CA ALA A 80 -28.87 5.74 13.66
C ALA A 80 -28.69 5.25 15.11
N ALA A 81 -29.46 5.74 16.06
CA ALA A 81 -29.40 5.30 17.46
C ALA A 81 -29.76 3.80 17.59
N LEU A 82 -30.79 3.32 16.87
CA LEU A 82 -31.13 1.91 16.86
C LEU A 82 -30.05 1.05 16.18
N ALA A 83 -29.51 1.50 15.06
CA ALA A 83 -28.46 0.82 14.31
C ALA A 83 -27.18 0.69 15.14
N SER A 84 -26.73 1.78 15.76
CA SER A 84 -25.58 1.77 16.67
C SER A 84 -25.74 0.78 17.80
N LYS A 85 -26.92 0.69 18.39
CA LYS A 85 -27.22 -0.30 19.45
C LYS A 85 -27.26 -1.73 18.89
N ALA A 86 -27.76 -1.91 17.68
CA ALA A 86 -27.99 -3.22 17.08
C ALA A 86 -26.71 -3.86 16.51
N TRP A 87 -25.86 -3.07 15.88
CA TRP A 87 -24.65 -3.53 15.18
C TRP A 87 -23.36 -3.08 15.84
N GLY A 88 -23.30 -1.89 16.43
CA GLY A 88 -22.12 -1.42 17.15
C GLY A 88 -21.84 -2.16 18.45
N GLY A 89 -22.84 -2.81 19.00
CA GLY A 89 -22.74 -3.67 20.19
C GLY A 89 -22.22 -2.97 21.44
N ASN A 90 -22.07 -3.71 22.52
CA ASN A 90 -21.31 -3.31 23.70
C ASN A 90 -19.82 -3.65 23.48
N GLY A 91 -19.28 -3.33 22.31
CA GLY A 91 -17.95 -3.66 21.92
C GLY A 91 -17.82 -5.00 21.19
N GLY A 92 -18.88 -5.42 20.50
CA GLY A 92 -18.95 -6.73 19.85
C GLY A 92 -18.70 -7.86 20.84
N MET A 93 -18.53 -9.05 20.34
CA MET A 93 -18.17 -10.24 21.13
C MET A 93 -16.76 -10.12 21.75
N SER A 94 -15.94 -9.21 21.32
CA SER A 94 -14.63 -8.90 21.91
C SER A 94 -14.68 -8.07 23.20
N GLY A 95 -15.90 -7.70 23.68
CA GLY A 95 -16.10 -7.27 25.06
C GLY A 95 -15.88 -5.81 25.39
N ARG A 96 -15.80 -4.90 24.39
CA ARG A 96 -15.79 -3.43 24.64
C ARG A 96 -16.20 -2.68 23.38
N PRO A 97 -16.50 -1.34 23.50
CA PRO A 97 -16.40 -0.45 22.35
C PRO A 97 -14.95 -0.58 21.86
N THR A 98 -14.74 -1.57 21.11
CA THR A 98 -13.42 -2.02 20.72
C THR A 98 -13.19 -1.50 19.37
N ARG A 99 -12.16 -0.82 19.35
CA ARG A 99 -11.32 -0.73 18.20
C ARG A 99 -10.75 -2.09 17.85
N GLU A 100 -10.10 -2.14 16.74
CA GLU A 100 -9.29 -3.22 16.25
C GLU A 100 -8.17 -3.54 17.22
N ASP A 101 -7.55 -4.68 17.05
CA ASP A 101 -6.38 -5.07 17.81
C ASP A 101 -5.13 -4.40 17.25
N SER A 102 -4.29 -3.83 18.13
CA SER A 102 -3.21 -2.94 17.75
C SER A 102 -1.99 -3.66 17.18
N PHE A 103 -1.46 -3.15 16.07
CA PHE A 103 -0.13 -3.49 15.54
C PHE A 103 0.96 -3.06 16.54
N GLN A 104 2.02 -3.87 16.71
CA GLN A 104 2.98 -3.70 17.79
C GLN A 104 4.43 -3.66 17.31
N PRO A 105 5.32 -2.86 17.94
CA PRO A 105 6.76 -2.93 17.69
C PRO A 105 7.34 -4.26 18.17
N ALA A 106 8.26 -4.83 17.39
CA ALA A 106 8.92 -6.10 17.70
C ALA A 106 10.17 -5.93 18.56
N GLY A 107 10.69 -4.73 18.67
CA GLY A 107 11.86 -4.40 19.48
C GLY A 107 12.76 -3.38 18.80
N ASP A 108 13.86 -3.08 19.47
CA ASP A 108 14.90 -2.19 19.02
C ASP A 108 16.27 -2.89 19.12
N LEU A 109 17.05 -2.84 18.06
CA LEU A 109 18.46 -3.18 18.06
C LEU A 109 19.28 -1.89 18.12
N TYR A 110 20.06 -1.71 19.15
CA TYR A 110 21.00 -0.61 19.27
C TYR A 110 22.41 -1.10 18.94
N ILE A 111 23.15 -0.30 18.14
CA ILE A 111 24.50 -0.61 17.72
C ILE A 111 25.41 0.57 18.08
N THR A 112 26.49 0.33 18.77
CA THR A 112 27.52 1.33 19.09
C THR A 112 28.87 0.80 18.62
N VAL A 113 29.58 1.58 17.80
CA VAL A 113 30.93 1.24 17.32
C VAL A 113 31.96 2.19 17.94
N ASP A 114 33.16 1.66 18.25
CA ASP A 114 34.32 2.40 18.77
C ASP A 114 33.97 3.48 19.81
N LYS A 115 33.23 3.07 20.85
CA LYS A 115 32.79 3.98 21.93
C LYS A 115 33.99 4.57 22.68
N SER A 116 34.03 5.90 22.76
CA SER A 116 35.06 6.64 23.51
C SER A 116 34.47 7.79 24.32
N GLU A 117 35.25 8.37 25.26
CA GLU A 117 34.79 9.51 26.07
C GLU A 117 34.64 10.82 25.27
N LYS A 118 35.41 10.95 24.18
CA LYS A 118 35.35 12.08 23.23
C LYS A 118 35.25 11.52 21.84
N GLU A 119 34.07 11.55 21.28
CA GLU A 119 33.81 11.11 19.92
C GLU A 119 33.87 12.31 18.98
N GLU A 120 34.73 12.22 17.95
CA GLU A 120 34.78 13.15 16.83
C GLU A 120 34.11 12.48 15.63
N ILE A 121 33.00 13.06 15.15
CA ILE A 121 32.26 12.57 13.98
C ILE A 121 32.38 13.61 12.87
N THR A 122 32.85 13.16 11.71
CA THR A 122 32.95 13.99 10.48
C THR A 122 32.44 13.20 9.28
N ASP A 123 32.33 13.88 8.14
CA ASP A 123 31.96 13.30 6.83
C ASP A 123 30.72 12.39 6.87
N TYR A 124 29.74 12.76 7.71
CA TYR A 124 28.53 11.99 7.89
C TYR A 124 27.60 12.05 6.67
N LYS A 125 27.09 10.88 6.25
CA LYS A 125 26.10 10.73 5.22
C LYS A 125 25.21 9.51 5.47
N ARG A 126 23.89 9.67 5.36
CA ARG A 126 22.94 8.56 5.29
C ARG A 126 22.14 8.61 3.99
N THR A 127 21.91 7.47 3.38
CA THR A 127 21.26 7.37 2.06
C THR A 127 20.31 6.17 2.03
N LEU A 128 19.10 6.36 1.51
CA LEU A 128 18.28 5.28 0.99
C LEU A 128 18.41 5.29 -0.54
N ASP A 129 19.03 4.27 -1.07
CA ASP A 129 19.21 4.05 -2.50
C ASP A 129 18.02 3.27 -3.06
N LEU A 130 17.16 3.95 -3.81
CA LEU A 130 15.96 3.37 -4.39
C LEU A 130 16.24 2.50 -5.62
N GLU A 131 17.35 2.75 -6.32
CA GLU A 131 17.76 1.94 -7.47
C GLU A 131 18.27 0.57 -7.04
N ASN A 132 18.96 0.51 -5.89
CA ASN A 132 19.60 -0.70 -5.38
C ASN A 132 18.90 -1.32 -4.14
N GLY A 133 17.89 -0.67 -3.58
CA GLY A 133 17.06 -1.19 -2.50
C GLY A 133 17.76 -1.34 -1.15
N HIS A 134 18.66 -0.42 -0.77
CA HIS A 134 19.37 -0.47 0.50
C HIS A 134 19.50 0.89 1.19
N VAL A 135 19.66 0.87 2.51
CA VAL A 135 20.09 2.03 3.30
C VAL A 135 21.59 1.90 3.55
N ARG A 136 22.31 3.04 3.44
CA ARG A 136 23.73 3.14 3.73
C ARG A 136 24.00 4.33 4.64
N VAL A 137 24.78 4.12 5.69
CA VAL A 137 25.25 5.14 6.64
C VAL A 137 26.75 5.15 6.65
N GLU A 138 27.34 6.31 6.40
CA GLU A 138 28.80 6.52 6.30
C GLU A 138 29.19 7.68 7.21
N PHE A 139 30.28 7.53 7.94
CA PHE A 139 30.84 8.59 8.77
C PHE A 139 32.30 8.28 9.17
N ASP A 140 33.06 9.33 9.45
CA ASP A 140 34.34 9.19 10.10
C ASP A 140 34.17 9.30 11.63
N LYS A 141 34.72 8.36 12.36
CA LYS A 141 34.69 8.36 13.84
C LYS A 141 36.06 8.01 14.38
N ASN A 142 36.63 8.92 15.17
CA ASN A 142 37.92 8.72 15.81
C ASN A 142 39.06 8.39 14.80
N GLY A 143 38.98 8.89 13.58
CA GLY A 143 39.97 8.69 12.51
C GLY A 143 39.74 7.42 11.67
N LYS A 144 38.71 6.61 11.92
CA LYS A 144 38.30 5.48 11.10
C LYS A 144 37.07 5.82 10.27
N HIS A 145 37.02 5.34 9.04
CA HIS A 145 35.85 5.50 8.15
C HIS A 145 34.91 4.31 8.27
N PHE A 146 33.75 4.50 8.90
CA PHE A 146 32.71 3.51 9.07
C PHE A 146 31.72 3.52 7.92
N VAL A 147 31.32 2.32 7.50
CA VAL A 147 30.25 2.08 6.53
C VAL A 147 29.31 1.03 7.09
N SER A 148 28.02 1.36 7.16
CA SER A 148 26.96 0.42 7.51
C SER A 148 25.97 0.31 6.37
N THR A 149 25.67 -0.90 5.91
CA THR A 149 24.70 -1.19 4.84
C THR A 149 23.56 -2.05 5.40
N TYR A 150 22.32 -1.62 5.17
CA TYR A 150 21.10 -2.25 5.68
C TYR A 150 20.23 -2.67 4.51
N ILE A 151 19.83 -3.94 4.45
CA ILE A 151 18.93 -4.48 3.42
C ILE A 151 17.76 -5.24 4.02
N GLY A 152 16.58 -5.14 3.37
CA GLY A 152 15.54 -6.16 3.48
C GLY A 152 15.80 -7.22 2.43
N ASP A 153 16.37 -8.34 2.85
CA ASP A 153 16.66 -9.46 1.94
C ASP A 153 15.37 -10.22 1.62
N SER A 154 14.75 -9.89 0.48
CA SER A 154 13.52 -10.55 0.05
C SER A 154 13.74 -11.97 -0.50
N VAL A 155 14.98 -12.42 -0.68
CA VAL A 155 15.26 -13.79 -1.12
C VAL A 155 15.17 -14.76 0.05
N ASP A 156 15.88 -14.48 1.15
CA ASP A 156 15.88 -15.31 2.37
C ASP A 156 14.85 -14.81 3.41
N ASP A 157 14.18 -13.68 3.13
CA ASP A 157 13.19 -13.04 4.00
C ASP A 157 13.73 -12.69 5.39
N LEU A 158 14.87 -11.98 5.39
CA LEU A 158 15.60 -11.52 6.57
C LEU A 158 15.91 -10.03 6.48
N LEU A 159 16.17 -9.38 7.62
CA LEU A 159 16.86 -8.09 7.62
C LEU A 159 18.36 -8.34 7.85
N VAL A 160 19.20 -7.79 6.98
CA VAL A 160 20.65 -8.00 7.05
C VAL A 160 21.37 -6.66 7.16
N ILE A 161 22.34 -6.59 8.07
CA ILE A 161 23.16 -5.40 8.31
C ILE A 161 24.63 -5.79 8.20
N ASP A 162 25.38 -5.06 7.39
CA ASP A 162 26.84 -5.16 7.30
C ASP A 162 27.50 -3.90 7.83
N ILE A 163 28.51 -4.03 8.67
CA ILE A 163 29.25 -2.92 9.26
C ILE A 163 30.76 -3.17 9.13
N SER A 164 31.48 -2.22 8.55
CA SER A 164 32.93 -2.27 8.41
C SER A 164 33.58 -0.89 8.62
N ALA A 165 34.90 -0.91 8.88
CA ALA A 165 35.69 0.32 9.03
C ALA A 165 36.85 0.36 8.00
N TRP A 166 36.55 0.11 6.72
CA TRP A 166 37.50 0.06 5.60
C TRP A 166 38.75 -0.82 5.86
N GLY A 167 38.52 -1.96 6.53
CA GLY A 167 39.57 -2.94 6.84
C GLY A 167 40.34 -2.66 8.13
N GLU A 168 40.03 -1.58 8.85
CA GLU A 168 40.55 -1.36 10.20
C GLU A 168 39.70 -2.13 11.23
N ALA A 169 40.38 -2.64 12.28
CA ALA A 169 39.65 -3.30 13.36
C ALA A 169 38.93 -2.28 14.24
N PHE A 170 37.73 -2.66 14.75
CA PHE A 170 36.92 -1.83 15.63
C PHE A 170 36.25 -2.65 16.72
N ASP A 171 35.81 -1.94 17.78
CA ASP A 171 34.99 -2.52 18.82
C ASP A 171 33.51 -2.22 18.57
N ALA A 172 32.62 -3.15 18.92
CA ALA A 172 31.18 -2.94 18.81
C ALA A 172 30.44 -3.41 20.06
N GLU A 173 29.35 -2.75 20.41
CA GLU A 173 28.38 -3.20 21.40
C GLU A 173 26.98 -3.23 20.77
N LEU A 174 26.32 -4.38 20.84
CA LEU A 174 24.97 -4.63 20.36
C LEU A 174 24.03 -4.80 21.56
N VAL A 175 22.86 -4.17 21.52
CA VAL A 175 21.84 -4.28 22.57
C VAL A 175 20.50 -4.55 21.92
N LEU A 176 19.86 -5.67 22.27
CA LEU A 176 18.53 -6.00 21.82
C LEU A 176 17.55 -5.92 22.98
N THR A 177 16.53 -5.09 22.81
CA THR A 177 15.49 -4.82 23.81
C THR A 177 14.15 -4.44 23.17
N ARG A 178 13.16 -4.14 23.99
CA ARG A 178 11.84 -3.64 23.52
C ARG A 178 11.36 -2.54 24.46
N ILE A 179 10.62 -1.59 23.91
CA ILE A 179 9.93 -0.56 24.69
C ILE A 179 9.06 -1.20 25.79
N ALA A 180 9.02 -0.58 26.95
CA ALA A 180 8.20 -1.06 28.08
C ALA A 180 6.70 -1.05 27.73
N ASP A 181 6.07 -2.21 27.83
CA ASP A 181 4.64 -2.40 27.58
C ASP A 181 3.99 -3.22 28.69
N PRO A 182 3.06 -2.67 29.48
CA PRO A 182 2.41 -3.40 30.57
C PRO A 182 1.58 -4.60 30.09
N ARG A 183 1.34 -4.72 28.77
CA ARG A 183 0.60 -5.84 28.16
C ARG A 183 1.51 -6.95 27.68
N CYS A 184 2.83 -6.71 27.63
CA CYS A 184 3.81 -7.62 27.06
C CYS A 184 4.97 -7.84 28.01
N PHE A 185 5.27 -9.08 28.30
CA PHE A 185 6.45 -9.48 29.05
C PHE A 185 7.52 -9.97 28.07
N ILE A 186 8.78 -9.48 28.22
CA ILE A 186 9.93 -9.96 27.46
C ILE A 186 10.91 -10.70 28.37
N SER A 187 11.56 -11.72 27.82
CA SER A 187 12.63 -12.50 28.47
C SER A 187 13.83 -12.59 27.55
N PRO A 188 14.88 -11.78 27.75
CA PRO A 188 16.05 -11.77 26.88
C PRO A 188 16.98 -12.97 27.15
N SER A 189 17.78 -13.30 26.14
CA SER A 189 18.88 -14.25 26.21
C SER A 189 20.01 -13.78 25.30
N ALA A 190 21.23 -14.09 25.68
CA ALA A 190 22.42 -13.85 24.88
C ALA A 190 23.46 -14.94 25.12
N TRP A 191 24.10 -15.39 24.07
CA TRP A 191 25.25 -16.31 24.16
C TRP A 191 26.23 -16.04 23.03
N ASN A 192 27.48 -16.45 23.25
CA ASN A 192 28.48 -16.50 22.22
C ASN A 192 28.86 -17.97 21.95
N ASP A 193 29.18 -18.24 20.70
CA ASP A 193 29.67 -19.55 20.26
C ASP A 193 31.04 -19.34 19.61
N ASP A 194 31.98 -20.19 19.96
CA ASP A 194 33.30 -20.23 19.31
C ASP A 194 33.25 -20.96 17.96
N ALA A 195 32.10 -21.03 17.33
CA ALA A 195 31.85 -21.73 16.09
C ALA A 195 32.69 -21.15 14.95
N VAL A 196 33.53 -22.01 14.40
CA VAL A 196 34.30 -21.79 13.17
C VAL A 196 33.32 -21.60 12.01
N PHE A 197 33.44 -20.48 11.28
CA PHE A 197 32.66 -20.23 10.05
C PHE A 197 32.92 -21.33 9.03
N THR A 198 31.87 -21.82 8.38
CA THR A 198 31.91 -22.93 7.44
C THR A 198 32.70 -22.64 6.16
N GLU A 199 33.13 -23.67 5.50
CA GLU A 199 33.97 -23.94 4.33
C GLU A 199 34.33 -22.82 3.32
N ASN A 200 33.67 -21.68 3.30
CA ASN A 200 33.88 -20.60 2.30
C ASN A 200 34.48 -19.29 2.85
N VAL A 201 34.50 -19.09 4.16
CA VAL A 201 35.12 -17.91 4.79
C VAL A 201 36.51 -18.32 5.32
N LYS A 202 37.58 -17.80 4.70
CA LYS A 202 38.99 -18.15 5.00
C LYS A 202 39.54 -17.47 6.25
N GLU A 203 38.74 -16.72 7.01
CA GLU A 203 39.21 -15.96 8.15
C GLU A 203 38.53 -16.45 9.44
N GLU A 204 39.36 -16.59 10.50
CA GLU A 204 38.87 -16.92 11.84
C GLU A 204 38.02 -15.76 12.37
N GLY A 205 36.84 -16.07 12.95
CA GLY A 205 35.93 -15.11 13.53
C GLY A 205 35.14 -15.71 14.71
N CYS A 206 34.24 -14.93 15.28
CA CYS A 206 33.36 -15.39 16.34
C CYS A 206 31.89 -15.18 15.95
N SER A 207 31.01 -15.96 16.56
CA SER A 207 29.56 -15.78 16.43
C SER A 207 28.90 -15.54 17.80
N ALA A 208 27.81 -14.85 17.79
CA ALA A 208 26.97 -14.64 18.97
C ALA A 208 25.52 -14.56 18.55
N LYS A 209 24.62 -14.76 19.50
CA LYS A 209 23.18 -14.63 19.28
C LYS A 209 22.54 -13.83 20.41
N LEU A 210 21.75 -12.85 20.02
CA LEU A 210 20.88 -12.07 20.88
C LEU A 210 19.45 -12.44 20.54
N TYR A 211 18.61 -12.68 21.55
CA TYR A 211 17.18 -12.78 21.32
C TYR A 211 16.40 -12.42 22.58
N PHE A 212 15.12 -12.14 22.42
CA PHE A 212 14.15 -12.16 23.50
C PHE A 212 12.85 -12.82 23.09
N ASN A 213 12.29 -13.60 23.98
CA ASN A 213 10.90 -14.06 23.85
C ASN A 213 9.98 -12.96 24.39
N GLY A 214 8.95 -12.63 23.60
CA GLY A 214 7.86 -11.77 24.02
C GLY A 214 6.54 -12.53 24.12
N ASN A 215 5.71 -12.15 25.06
CA ASN A 215 4.39 -12.76 25.24
C ASN A 215 3.38 -11.69 25.63
N PHE A 216 2.36 -11.52 24.76
CA PHE A 216 1.21 -10.66 25.08
C PHE A 216 0.22 -11.39 25.96
N TYR A 217 -0.30 -10.71 26.94
CA TYR A 217 -1.38 -11.24 27.77
C TYR A 217 -2.68 -11.29 26.98
N ASN A 218 -3.30 -12.47 26.94
CA ASN A 218 -4.64 -12.63 26.38
C ASN A 218 -5.66 -12.36 27.50
N GLY A 219 -6.26 -11.19 27.50
CA GLY A 219 -7.26 -10.84 28.48
C GLY A 219 -8.01 -9.57 28.06
N GLN A 220 -9.25 -9.48 28.51
CA GLN A 220 -9.97 -8.21 28.43
C GLN A 220 -9.08 -7.11 29.04
N PHE A 221 -8.77 -6.08 28.26
CA PHE A 221 -8.08 -4.93 28.78
C PHE A 221 -8.85 -4.42 29.99
N ALA A 222 -8.26 -4.57 31.16
CA ALA A 222 -8.80 -3.91 32.33
C ALA A 222 -8.82 -2.40 32.04
N ASP A 223 -9.90 -1.78 32.49
CA ASP A 223 -10.16 -0.36 32.28
C ASP A 223 -8.92 0.48 32.61
N LYS A 224 -8.56 1.45 31.72
CA LYS A 224 -7.47 2.43 31.95
C LYS A 224 -7.54 3.12 33.35
N LYS A 225 -8.64 2.94 34.06
CA LYS A 225 -8.91 3.53 35.35
C LYS A 225 -8.48 2.69 36.56
N THR A 226 -8.05 1.45 36.37
CA THR A 226 -7.63 0.62 37.51
C THR A 226 -6.16 0.24 37.40
N SER A 227 -5.33 0.82 38.26
CA SER A 227 -3.90 0.46 38.43
C SER A 227 -3.67 -1.01 38.85
N ASN A 228 -4.73 -1.79 39.02
CA ASN A 228 -4.76 -3.21 39.38
C ASN A 228 -5.18 -4.12 38.21
N GLY A 229 -5.12 -3.63 36.96
CA GLY A 229 -5.71 -4.28 35.78
C GLY A 229 -5.09 -5.59 35.31
N LEU A 230 -3.98 -6.02 35.88
CA LEU A 230 -3.32 -7.28 35.52
C LEU A 230 -3.90 -8.51 36.22
N LYS A 231 -4.80 -8.34 37.18
CA LYS A 231 -5.42 -9.45 37.92
C LYS A 231 -6.43 -10.20 37.03
N GLY A 232 -6.06 -11.39 36.58
CA GLY A 232 -6.89 -12.27 35.74
C GLY A 232 -6.48 -12.35 34.28
N MET A 233 -5.40 -11.71 33.89
CA MET A 233 -4.84 -11.87 32.53
C MET A 233 -4.17 -13.25 32.44
N SER A 234 -4.54 -14.01 31.41
CA SER A 234 -3.88 -15.26 31.03
C SER A 234 -2.65 -14.96 30.17
N ALA A 235 -1.55 -15.66 30.40
CA ALA A 235 -0.33 -15.57 29.59
C ALA A 235 -0.43 -16.29 28.23
N ASN A 236 -1.63 -16.57 27.73
CA ASN A 236 -1.88 -17.32 26.50
C ASN A 236 -2.17 -16.39 25.29
N GLY A 237 -1.52 -15.22 25.24
CA GLY A 237 -1.59 -14.33 24.09
C GLY A 237 -0.65 -14.71 22.95
N LEU A 238 -0.49 -13.80 22.00
CA LEU A 238 0.51 -13.95 20.94
C LEU A 238 1.90 -14.04 21.58
N LYS A 239 2.63 -15.09 21.22
CA LYS A 239 4.04 -15.25 21.51
C LYS A 239 4.86 -14.81 20.31
N PHE A 240 5.98 -14.18 20.53
CA PHE A 240 6.90 -13.82 19.48
C PHE A 240 8.34 -13.92 19.96
N LEU A 241 9.24 -13.94 19.00
CA LEU A 241 10.67 -14.07 19.21
C LEU A 241 11.38 -13.10 18.27
N THR A 242 12.17 -12.20 18.81
CA THR A 242 13.06 -11.33 18.01
C THR A 242 14.49 -11.85 18.19
N VAL A 243 15.15 -12.17 17.09
CA VAL A 243 16.48 -12.80 17.05
C VAL A 243 17.42 -11.92 16.22
N CYS A 244 18.63 -11.73 16.73
CA CYS A 244 19.76 -11.20 15.97
C CYS A 244 20.93 -12.19 16.05
N ASP A 245 21.21 -12.85 14.92
CA ASP A 245 22.41 -13.66 14.76
C ASP A 245 23.57 -12.77 14.31
N VAL A 246 24.70 -12.90 14.98
CA VAL A 246 25.87 -12.03 14.84
C VAL A 246 27.03 -12.85 14.29
N ARG A 247 27.62 -12.41 13.20
CA ARG A 247 28.86 -12.93 12.65
C ARG A 247 29.94 -11.85 12.64
N SER A 248 31.08 -12.11 13.23
CA SER A 248 32.20 -11.19 13.28
C SER A 248 33.39 -11.79 12.52
N ILE A 249 34.01 -11.04 11.64
CA ILE A 249 35.26 -11.43 10.98
C ILE A 249 36.41 -10.90 11.81
N GLY A 250 37.11 -11.80 12.48
CA GLY A 250 38.10 -11.50 13.53
C GLY A 250 37.40 -11.18 14.87
N GLY A 251 38.22 -10.93 15.88
CA GLY A 251 37.79 -10.45 17.18
C GLY A 251 37.28 -11.54 18.16
N GLU A 252 36.80 -11.05 19.30
CA GLU A 252 36.20 -11.84 20.38
C GLU A 252 34.85 -11.30 20.79
N ALA A 253 33.85 -12.17 21.02
CA ALA A 253 32.51 -11.81 21.45
C ALA A 253 32.27 -12.16 22.93
N ILE A 254 31.61 -11.27 23.69
CA ILE A 254 31.17 -11.50 25.06
C ILE A 254 29.67 -11.17 25.15
N ALA A 255 28.85 -12.20 25.35
CA ALA A 255 27.42 -12.09 25.56
C ALA A 255 27.07 -11.97 27.05
N TYR A 256 26.12 -11.08 27.38
CA TYR A 256 25.65 -10.89 28.75
C TYR A 256 24.24 -10.29 28.79
N LEU A 257 23.61 -10.32 29.97
CA LEU A 257 22.27 -9.77 30.18
C LEU A 257 22.32 -8.64 31.20
N THR A 258 21.43 -7.64 31.03
CA THR A 258 21.17 -6.59 32.02
C THR A 258 19.68 -6.49 32.31
N ASP A 259 19.33 -5.87 33.44
CA ASP A 259 17.93 -5.53 33.77
C ASP A 259 17.51 -4.15 33.18
N GLY A 260 18.38 -3.51 32.40
CA GLY A 260 18.18 -2.21 31.78
C GLY A 260 17.98 -1.03 32.75
N LYS A 261 18.15 -1.28 34.04
CA LYS A 261 18.03 -0.21 35.05
C LYS A 261 19.25 0.71 35.00
N SER A 262 18.99 1.99 35.04
CA SER A 262 20.01 3.01 35.21
C SER A 262 19.74 3.82 36.48
N THR A 263 20.80 4.16 37.22
CA THR A 263 20.73 5.05 38.35
C THR A 263 20.99 6.50 37.90
N ASN A 264 20.04 7.39 38.11
CA ASN A 264 20.23 8.79 37.81
C ASN A 264 21.18 9.48 38.81
N GLU A 265 21.68 10.67 38.49
CA GLU A 265 22.64 11.45 39.30
C GLU A 265 22.14 11.71 40.76
N ASN A 266 20.83 11.58 41.01
CA ASN A 266 20.21 11.76 42.30
C ASN A 266 19.93 10.43 43.06
N GLY A 267 20.46 9.29 42.53
CA GLY A 267 20.32 7.96 43.13
C GLY A 267 18.95 7.29 42.92
N GLY A 268 18.08 7.85 42.04
CA GLY A 268 16.83 7.20 41.66
C GLY A 268 17.07 6.14 40.57
N GLU A 269 16.56 4.92 40.78
CA GLU A 269 16.59 3.86 39.79
C GLU A 269 15.47 4.07 38.77
N SER A 270 15.80 3.99 37.46
CA SER A 270 14.81 3.86 36.42
C SER A 270 14.25 2.43 36.40
N GLN A 271 12.98 2.26 36.06
CA GLN A 271 12.45 0.95 35.69
C GLN A 271 12.93 0.64 34.26
N GLY A 272 14.07 -0.05 34.17
CA GLY A 272 14.59 -0.55 32.88
C GLY A 272 13.79 -1.74 32.36
N GLN A 273 13.95 -2.00 31.07
CA GLN A 273 13.54 -3.26 30.45
C GLN A 273 14.74 -4.21 30.42
N PRO A 274 14.54 -5.53 30.59
CA PRO A 274 15.62 -6.49 30.40
C PRO A 274 16.23 -6.41 29.00
N GLU A 275 17.55 -6.51 28.90
CA GLU A 275 18.30 -6.33 27.66
C GLU A 275 19.27 -7.49 27.43
N ALA A 276 19.39 -7.93 26.18
CA ALA A 276 20.43 -8.84 25.71
C ALA A 276 21.57 -8.04 25.08
N HIS A 277 22.81 -8.32 25.48
CA HIS A 277 24.01 -7.60 25.05
C HIS A 277 25.02 -8.54 24.44
N VAL A 278 25.74 -8.07 23.42
CA VAL A 278 27.01 -8.63 22.91
C VAL A 278 28.01 -7.51 22.75
N LYS A 279 29.20 -7.66 23.37
CA LYS A 279 30.37 -6.85 23.08
C LYS A 279 31.33 -7.63 22.19
N ILE A 280 31.77 -6.98 21.14
CA ILE A 280 32.73 -7.54 20.17
C ILE A 280 33.95 -6.64 20.21
N LYS A 281 35.15 -7.24 20.31
CA LYS A 281 36.41 -6.50 20.28
C LYS A 281 37.21 -6.92 19.08
N ASP A 282 37.90 -5.96 18.46
CA ASP A 282 38.87 -6.18 17.39
C ASP A 282 38.27 -6.86 16.13
N THR A 283 37.01 -6.57 15.80
CA THR A 283 36.37 -7.08 14.55
C THR A 283 36.77 -6.22 13.35
N ARG A 284 36.84 -6.82 12.15
CA ARG A 284 37.04 -6.08 10.88
C ARG A 284 35.78 -5.91 10.08
N GLU A 285 34.81 -6.81 10.27
CA GLU A 285 33.50 -6.78 9.64
C GLU A 285 32.49 -7.46 10.57
N LEU A 286 31.30 -6.91 10.62
CA LEU A 286 30.21 -7.40 11.45
C LEU A 286 28.95 -7.56 10.58
N ILE A 287 28.47 -8.80 10.44
CA ILE A 287 27.26 -9.11 9.70
C ILE A 287 26.16 -9.53 10.71
N LEU A 288 25.03 -8.87 10.68
CA LEU A 288 23.89 -9.13 11.55
C LEU A 288 22.72 -9.65 10.72
N PHE A 289 22.12 -10.76 11.16
CA PHE A 289 20.91 -11.32 10.58
C PHE A 289 19.77 -11.21 11.59
N ILE A 290 18.73 -10.47 11.24
CA ILE A 290 17.60 -10.25 12.11
C ILE A 290 16.41 -11.01 11.54
N ASN A 291 15.83 -11.86 12.40
CA ASN A 291 14.57 -12.56 12.11
C ASN A 291 13.61 -12.40 13.28
N ILE A 292 12.32 -12.40 12.97
CA ILE A 292 11.26 -12.31 13.98
C ILE A 292 10.25 -13.40 13.66
N GLY A 293 9.87 -14.17 14.67
CA GLY A 293 8.88 -15.22 14.55
C GLY A 293 7.73 -15.03 15.53
N THR A 294 6.57 -15.55 15.19
CA THR A 294 5.35 -15.51 16.00
C THR A 294 4.65 -16.86 15.97
N ASN A 295 3.74 -17.07 16.93
CA ASN A 295 2.86 -18.23 16.88
C ASN A 295 1.51 -17.92 16.17
N ALA A 296 1.45 -16.86 15.36
CA ALA A 296 0.23 -16.50 14.64
C ALA A 296 -0.19 -17.54 13.59
N LYS A 297 0.79 -18.06 12.85
CA LYS A 297 0.63 -19.07 11.78
C LYS A 297 1.38 -20.38 12.05
N TYR A 298 2.21 -20.42 13.08
CA TYR A 298 3.04 -21.56 13.47
C TYR A 298 2.61 -22.07 14.86
N GLU A 299 3.01 -23.26 15.24
CA GLU A 299 2.72 -23.81 16.56
C GLU A 299 3.49 -23.05 17.66
N ASP A 300 4.74 -22.69 17.35
CA ASP A 300 5.60 -21.87 18.22
C ASP A 300 6.35 -20.80 17.40
N ALA A 301 6.82 -19.73 18.03
CA ALA A 301 7.59 -18.68 17.39
C ALA A 301 8.96 -19.17 16.87
N TRP A 302 9.56 -20.20 17.49
CA TRP A 302 10.77 -20.83 17.00
C TRP A 302 10.55 -21.59 15.70
N ASP A 303 9.36 -22.16 15.48
CA ASP A 303 9.03 -22.85 14.24
C ASP A 303 9.03 -21.88 13.05
N GLU A 304 8.56 -20.64 13.26
CA GLU A 304 8.66 -19.60 12.24
C GLU A 304 10.12 -19.18 11.99
N ILE A 305 10.91 -18.95 13.05
CA ILE A 305 12.36 -18.63 12.91
C ILE A 305 13.09 -19.72 12.10
N ASN A 306 12.83 -20.99 12.41
CA ASN A 306 13.50 -22.14 11.77
C ASN A 306 12.99 -22.42 10.35
N ALA A 307 11.93 -21.77 9.91
CA ALA A 307 11.44 -21.86 8.53
C ALA A 307 12.28 -21.00 7.55
N TYR A 308 13.14 -20.12 8.06
CA TYR A 308 14.00 -19.23 7.29
C TYR A 308 15.47 -19.48 7.64
N ASP A 309 16.21 -20.02 6.68
CA ASP A 309 17.61 -20.35 6.87
C ASP A 309 18.48 -19.08 6.83
N ILE A 310 19.41 -18.96 7.78
CA ILE A 310 20.44 -17.92 7.72
C ILE A 310 21.49 -18.33 6.70
N PRO A 311 21.71 -17.54 5.62
CA PRO A 311 22.67 -17.90 4.58
C PRO A 311 24.08 -17.97 5.12
N SER A 312 24.84 -19.01 4.70
CA SER A 312 26.25 -19.20 5.07
C SER A 312 27.21 -18.33 4.23
N ALA A 313 26.69 -17.60 3.23
CA ALA A 313 27.47 -16.77 2.31
C ALA A 313 28.00 -15.49 3.00
N ASP A 314 29.04 -14.88 2.40
CA ASP A 314 29.50 -13.54 2.77
C ASP A 314 28.44 -12.45 2.38
N PHE A 315 28.54 -11.26 2.99
CA PHE A 315 27.58 -10.19 2.77
C PHE A 315 27.47 -9.79 1.29
N ASN A 316 28.58 -9.71 0.57
CA ASN A 316 28.54 -9.30 -0.84
C ASN A 316 27.74 -10.29 -1.70
N SER A 317 27.87 -11.60 -1.46
CA SER A 317 27.09 -12.64 -2.16
C SER A 317 25.60 -12.54 -1.85
N ILE A 318 25.24 -12.28 -0.59
CA ILE A 318 23.84 -12.05 -0.17
C ILE A 318 23.30 -10.79 -0.85
N TYR A 319 24.06 -9.70 -0.78
CA TYR A 319 23.68 -8.42 -1.39
C TYR A 319 23.45 -8.54 -2.89
N GLN A 320 24.37 -9.17 -3.66
CA GLN A 320 24.24 -9.34 -5.11
C GLN A 320 22.99 -10.16 -5.49
N ARG A 321 22.69 -11.21 -4.74
CA ARG A 321 21.50 -12.02 -4.96
C ARG A 321 20.21 -11.23 -4.67
N ASN A 322 20.13 -10.54 -3.54
CA ASN A 322 18.99 -9.69 -3.21
C ASN A 322 18.85 -8.53 -4.20
N HIS A 323 19.95 -7.90 -4.61
CA HIS A 323 19.95 -6.83 -5.60
C HIS A 323 19.40 -7.31 -6.96
N ALA A 324 19.78 -8.51 -7.41
CA ALA A 324 19.25 -9.08 -8.65
C ALA A 324 17.74 -9.34 -8.56
N TYR A 325 17.26 -9.82 -7.41
CA TYR A 325 15.83 -9.97 -7.13
C TYR A 325 15.13 -8.62 -7.11
N TYR A 326 15.62 -7.66 -6.34
CA TYR A 326 15.05 -6.33 -6.20
C TYR A 326 14.93 -5.60 -7.54
N THR A 327 16.00 -5.56 -8.33
CA THR A 327 16.04 -4.84 -9.62
C THR A 327 15.16 -5.49 -10.68
N LYS A 328 14.98 -6.82 -10.66
CA LYS A 328 14.03 -7.52 -11.53
C LYS A 328 12.60 -7.01 -11.34
N HIS A 329 12.20 -6.78 -10.10
CA HIS A 329 10.83 -6.41 -9.73
C HIS A 329 10.64 -4.87 -9.70
N TYR A 330 11.42 -4.17 -8.90
CA TYR A 330 11.33 -2.72 -8.77
C TYR A 330 11.70 -1.98 -10.07
N GLY A 331 12.73 -2.46 -10.77
CA GLY A 331 13.20 -1.90 -12.05
C GLY A 331 12.26 -2.10 -13.24
N SER A 332 11.10 -2.73 -13.04
CA SER A 332 10.07 -2.96 -14.08
C SER A 332 9.48 -1.68 -14.68
N LEU A 333 9.63 -0.54 -13.98
CA LEU A 333 9.18 0.78 -14.41
C LEU A 333 10.22 1.85 -14.03
N SER A 334 10.47 2.79 -14.94
CA SER A 334 11.25 4.01 -14.70
C SER A 334 10.53 5.24 -15.21
N LEU A 335 10.72 6.38 -14.51
CA LEU A 335 10.15 7.68 -14.88
C LEU A 335 11.26 8.74 -14.88
N GLU A 336 11.45 9.40 -16.00
CA GLU A 336 12.35 10.55 -16.14
C GLU A 336 11.58 11.78 -16.59
N VAL A 337 11.82 12.91 -15.94
CA VAL A 337 11.17 14.19 -16.25
C VAL A 337 12.22 15.29 -16.33
N HIS A 338 12.18 16.05 -17.42
CA HIS A 338 12.90 17.31 -17.56
C HIS A 338 11.92 18.48 -17.47
N THR A 339 12.21 19.40 -16.58
CA THR A 339 11.34 20.51 -16.24
C THR A 339 11.77 21.80 -16.94
N LYS A 340 10.92 22.83 -16.93
CA LYS A 340 11.30 24.18 -17.40
C LYS A 340 12.50 24.74 -16.63
N TYR A 341 12.71 24.32 -15.38
CA TYR A 341 13.84 24.73 -14.58
C TYR A 341 15.16 24.24 -15.17
N ASP A 342 15.18 23.00 -15.67
CA ASP A 342 16.35 22.40 -16.34
C ASP A 342 16.68 23.15 -17.63
N ASP A 343 15.68 23.62 -18.39
CA ASP A 343 15.86 24.42 -19.60
C ASP A 343 16.43 25.82 -19.31
N LEU A 344 16.04 26.43 -18.19
CA LEU A 344 16.58 27.72 -17.74
C LEU A 344 18.00 27.61 -17.17
N HIS A 345 18.41 26.42 -16.76
CA HIS A 345 19.70 26.11 -16.17
C HIS A 345 20.38 24.92 -16.88
N PRO A 346 20.62 24.99 -18.22
CA PRO A 346 21.06 23.84 -19.02
C PRO A 346 22.41 23.24 -18.62
N ASN A 347 23.21 23.96 -17.82
CA ASN A 347 24.52 23.48 -17.36
C ASN A 347 24.44 22.56 -16.12
N LEU A 348 23.23 22.33 -15.58
CA LEU A 348 23.03 21.48 -14.43
C LEU A 348 23.07 19.97 -14.76
N ASN A 349 22.75 19.59 -16.00
CA ASN A 349 22.59 18.18 -16.40
C ASN A 349 23.50 17.69 -17.54
N SER A 350 24.41 18.52 -18.12
CA SER A 350 25.25 18.04 -19.23
C SER A 350 26.66 17.74 -18.79
N MET A 351 27.02 16.49 -18.61
CA MET A 351 28.40 15.98 -18.42
C MET A 351 29.32 16.12 -19.65
N ASN A 352 28.91 16.81 -20.73
CA ASN A 352 29.63 16.83 -22.01
C ASN A 352 30.07 18.22 -22.50
N SER A 353 30.20 19.25 -21.66
CA SER A 353 30.81 20.49 -22.11
C SER A 353 32.20 20.73 -21.46
N VAL A 354 33.23 20.65 -22.29
CA VAL A 354 34.66 20.80 -21.91
C VAL A 354 35.05 22.26 -21.53
N TYR A 355 34.09 23.17 -21.45
CA TYR A 355 34.33 24.57 -21.06
C TYR A 355 33.19 25.07 -20.17
N SER A 356 33.21 24.75 -18.87
CA SER A 356 32.44 25.52 -17.88
C SER A 356 33.32 25.78 -16.66
N ILE A 357 33.37 27.07 -16.32
CA ILE A 357 33.89 27.59 -15.08
C ILE A 357 33.23 26.86 -13.91
N GLU A 358 34.04 26.21 -13.07
CA GLU A 358 33.63 25.48 -11.87
C GLU A 358 32.74 26.39 -10.97
N LYS A 359 31.40 26.25 -11.12
CA LYS A 359 30.48 26.38 -10.00
C LYS A 359 30.22 24.98 -9.55
N GLU A 360 30.73 24.61 -8.39
CA GLU A 360 30.38 23.36 -7.69
C GLU A 360 28.87 23.24 -7.69
N HIS A 361 28.37 22.20 -8.39
CA HIS A 361 26.99 21.79 -8.30
C HIS A 361 26.79 21.14 -6.93
N VAL A 362 26.33 21.94 -5.96
CA VAL A 362 25.92 21.41 -4.67
C VAL A 362 24.61 20.68 -4.89
N GLU A 363 24.67 19.36 -4.94
CA GLU A 363 23.47 18.52 -4.91
C GLU A 363 22.77 18.71 -3.56
N HIS A 364 21.49 19.12 -3.57
CA HIS A 364 20.74 19.36 -2.34
C HIS A 364 20.37 18.05 -1.65
N THR A 365 20.49 18.01 -0.33
CA THR A 365 19.93 16.95 0.53
C THR A 365 18.40 16.89 0.39
N THR A 366 17.81 15.75 0.71
CA THR A 366 16.36 15.53 0.52
C THR A 366 15.52 16.53 1.32
N ASP A 367 15.89 16.82 2.56
CA ASP A 367 15.23 17.83 3.40
C ASP A 367 15.30 19.24 2.76
N LYS A 368 16.44 19.58 2.18
CA LYS A 368 16.61 20.86 1.45
C LYS A 368 15.79 20.90 0.17
N ARG A 369 15.69 19.79 -0.56
CA ARG A 369 14.82 19.68 -1.74
C ARG A 369 13.34 19.87 -1.38
N VAL A 370 12.88 19.29 -0.26
CA VAL A 370 11.50 19.48 0.24
C VAL A 370 11.24 20.97 0.58
N GLU A 371 12.18 21.62 1.27
CA GLU A 371 12.06 23.05 1.57
C GLU A 371 11.98 23.90 0.30
N LEU A 372 12.85 23.63 -0.68
CA LEU A 372 12.88 24.36 -1.96
C LEU A 372 11.60 24.11 -2.77
N PHE A 373 11.11 22.87 -2.83
CA PHE A 373 9.89 22.50 -3.54
C PHE A 373 8.66 23.22 -3.00
N LYS A 374 8.55 23.32 -1.68
CA LYS A 374 7.48 24.07 -1.01
C LYS A 374 7.46 25.55 -1.45
N ASN A 375 8.62 26.10 -1.75
CA ASN A 375 8.80 27.49 -2.18
C ASN A 375 8.86 27.67 -3.72
N GLY A 376 8.52 26.64 -4.49
CA GLY A 376 8.44 26.67 -5.96
C GLY A 376 9.73 26.30 -6.70
N GLY A 377 10.80 25.90 -5.98
CA GLY A 377 12.01 25.28 -6.56
C GLY A 377 11.87 23.75 -6.70
N GLU A 378 12.91 23.06 -7.18
CA GLU A 378 12.97 21.58 -7.33
C GLU A 378 11.73 20.96 -7.93
N PRO A 379 11.25 21.40 -9.10
CA PRO A 379 9.95 21.00 -9.66
C PRO A 379 9.85 19.50 -10.00
N ASP A 380 10.97 18.78 -10.05
CA ASP A 380 11.07 17.33 -10.28
C ASP A 380 11.04 16.48 -8.99
N LEU A 381 10.99 17.09 -7.80
CA LEU A 381 10.86 16.34 -6.53
C LEU A 381 9.70 15.33 -6.51
N PRO A 382 8.54 15.56 -7.19
CA PRO A 382 7.50 14.54 -7.31
C PRO A 382 7.96 13.23 -7.94
N VAL A 383 9.02 13.21 -8.78
CA VAL A 383 9.58 11.98 -9.35
C VAL A 383 10.28 11.16 -8.26
N LEU A 384 11.05 11.82 -7.36
CA LEU A 384 11.61 11.15 -6.18
C LEU A 384 10.50 10.59 -5.29
N TYR A 385 9.43 11.37 -5.04
CA TYR A 385 8.28 10.93 -4.25
C TYR A 385 7.58 9.72 -4.88
N PHE A 386 7.45 9.68 -6.19
CA PHE A 386 6.93 8.55 -6.97
C PHE A 386 7.79 7.29 -6.81
N ASN A 387 9.11 7.40 -7.01
CA ASN A 387 10.03 6.29 -6.84
C ASN A 387 10.01 5.77 -5.40
N TYR A 388 9.98 6.69 -4.42
CA TYR A 388 9.89 6.33 -3.01
C TYR A 388 8.57 5.61 -2.66
N GLY A 389 7.42 6.05 -3.18
CA GLY A 389 6.15 5.35 -2.95
C GLY A 389 6.14 3.94 -3.53
N ARG A 390 6.71 3.73 -4.73
CA ARG A 390 6.90 2.38 -5.29
C ARG A 390 7.80 1.51 -4.40
N TYR A 391 8.88 2.08 -3.87
CA TYR A 391 9.75 1.40 -2.91
C TYR A 391 9.00 1.04 -1.61
N LEU A 392 8.21 1.95 -1.06
CA LEU A 392 7.41 1.69 0.15
C LEU A 392 6.40 0.55 -0.07
N LEU A 393 5.77 0.49 -1.23
CA LEU A 393 4.87 -0.63 -1.58
C LEU A 393 5.64 -1.96 -1.66
N TYR A 394 6.80 -1.98 -2.31
CA TYR A 394 7.69 -3.14 -2.36
C TYR A 394 8.08 -3.58 -0.94
N ALA A 395 8.68 -2.69 -0.15
CA ALA A 395 9.22 -3.00 1.18
C ALA A 395 8.13 -3.43 2.19
N SER A 396 6.87 -3.04 1.97
CA SER A 396 5.75 -3.42 2.84
C SER A 396 4.96 -4.65 2.37
N SER A 397 5.21 -5.16 1.15
CA SER A 397 4.34 -6.20 0.55
C SER A 397 5.08 -7.35 -0.13
N ALA A 398 6.41 -7.28 -0.36
CA ALA A 398 7.15 -8.21 -1.23
C ALA A 398 7.05 -9.68 -0.81
N ARG A 399 7.19 -9.99 0.47
CA ARG A 399 7.12 -11.34 1.04
C ARG A 399 6.01 -11.49 2.08
N GLY A 400 5.27 -10.40 2.34
CA GLY A 400 4.21 -10.38 3.32
C GLY A 400 2.97 -11.14 2.87
N THR A 401 2.30 -11.77 3.83
CA THR A 401 0.98 -12.38 3.67
C THR A 401 -0.15 -11.43 4.11
N LEU A 402 0.23 -10.28 4.67
CA LEU A 402 -0.66 -9.19 5.05
C LEU A 402 -0.34 -7.93 4.25
N PRO A 403 -1.34 -7.12 3.89
CA PRO A 403 -1.12 -5.88 3.18
C PRO A 403 -0.46 -4.81 4.06
N ALA A 404 -0.05 -3.71 3.44
CA ALA A 404 0.31 -2.50 4.16
C ALA A 404 -0.87 -1.98 4.98
N ASN A 405 -0.69 -1.84 6.31
CA ASN A 405 -1.67 -1.19 7.19
C ASN A 405 -1.57 0.34 7.09
N LEU A 406 -2.22 1.10 7.99
CA LEU A 406 -2.16 2.58 7.99
C LEU A 406 -0.74 3.16 8.02
N GLN A 407 0.22 2.43 8.59
CA GLN A 407 1.64 2.81 8.65
C GLN A 407 2.54 1.86 7.83
N GLY A 408 1.98 1.16 6.86
CA GLY A 408 2.70 0.14 6.10
C GLY A 408 3.04 -1.07 6.96
N LYS A 409 4.31 -1.20 7.32
CA LYS A 409 4.82 -2.22 8.24
C LYS A 409 5.67 -1.60 9.36
N TRP A 410 5.75 -0.27 9.44
CA TRP A 410 6.61 0.47 10.37
C TRP A 410 5.80 1.12 11.47
N ASN A 411 6.11 0.80 12.72
CA ASN A 411 5.48 1.35 13.92
C ASN A 411 6.42 1.26 15.12
N GLU A 412 6.57 2.34 15.87
CA GLU A 412 7.31 2.32 17.14
C GLU A 412 6.41 2.41 18.39
N GLU A 413 5.10 2.69 18.21
CA GLU A 413 4.20 2.96 19.29
C GLU A 413 3.47 1.70 19.77
N ILE A 414 3.34 1.51 21.09
CA ILE A 414 2.53 0.44 21.69
C ILE A 414 1.03 0.75 21.64
N TYR A 415 0.66 2.01 21.44
CA TYR A 415 -0.70 2.49 21.21
C TYR A 415 -0.74 3.39 19.99
N PRO A 416 -0.52 2.83 18.80
CA PRO A 416 -0.50 3.63 17.58
C PRO A 416 -1.86 4.24 17.28
N ALA A 417 -1.86 5.34 16.52
CA ALA A 417 -3.09 5.95 16.07
C ALA A 417 -3.92 4.95 15.25
N TRP A 418 -5.23 4.90 15.53
CA TRP A 418 -6.16 3.93 14.92
C TRP A 418 -5.67 2.48 14.96
N ASP A 419 -4.89 2.14 15.99
CA ASP A 419 -4.33 0.79 16.21
C ASP A 419 -3.46 0.26 15.05
N CYS A 420 -3.08 1.09 14.05
CA CYS A 420 -2.49 0.70 12.75
C CYS A 420 -3.31 -0.37 12.05
N ASP A 421 -4.62 -0.22 12.04
CA ASP A 421 -5.57 -1.16 11.47
C ASP A 421 -5.63 -1.10 9.93
N TYR A 422 -6.61 -1.81 9.35
CA TYR A 422 -6.99 -1.72 7.94
C TYR A 422 -8.30 -0.95 7.83
N HIS A 423 -8.22 0.34 7.47
CA HIS A 423 -9.39 1.14 7.13
C HIS A 423 -9.85 0.83 5.71
N ASN A 424 -11.08 0.31 5.60
CA ASN A 424 -11.65 -0.24 4.36
C ASN A 424 -12.49 0.77 3.60
N ASP A 425 -12.47 2.03 4.01
CA ASP A 425 -13.27 3.12 3.41
C ASP A 425 -12.45 4.15 2.63
N ILE A 426 -11.15 3.90 2.45
CA ILE A 426 -10.23 4.59 1.54
C ILE A 426 -8.76 4.11 1.70
N ASN A 427 -8.25 3.97 2.93
CA ASN A 427 -6.82 3.90 3.19
C ASN A 427 -6.19 2.65 2.59
N ILE A 428 -6.76 1.46 2.84
CA ILE A 428 -6.22 0.23 2.26
C ILE A 428 -6.34 0.20 0.74
N GLN A 429 -7.40 0.78 0.19
CA GLN A 429 -7.56 0.88 -1.26
C GLN A 429 -6.47 1.78 -1.85
N MET A 430 -6.24 2.95 -1.26
CA MET A 430 -5.20 3.89 -1.71
C MET A 430 -3.81 3.28 -1.64
N ASN A 431 -3.53 2.42 -0.65
CA ASN A 431 -2.26 1.70 -0.55
C ASN A 431 -1.95 0.83 -1.78
N TYR A 432 -2.96 0.35 -2.49
CA TYR A 432 -2.77 -0.54 -3.64
C TYR A 432 -3.17 0.07 -4.99
N TRP A 433 -3.61 1.34 -5.05
CA TRP A 433 -3.89 2.00 -6.32
C TRP A 433 -2.72 1.96 -7.30
N PRO A 434 -1.46 2.26 -6.88
CA PRO A 434 -0.35 2.30 -7.83
C PRO A 434 0.21 0.93 -8.22
N ALA A 435 -0.24 -0.17 -7.62
CA ALA A 435 0.37 -1.48 -7.79
C ALA A 435 0.33 -1.96 -9.25
N GLU A 436 -0.83 -1.96 -9.86
CA GLU A 436 -1.04 -2.49 -11.20
C GLU A 436 -0.36 -1.64 -12.28
N ALA A 437 -0.71 -0.36 -12.36
CA ALA A 437 -0.15 0.57 -13.34
C ALA A 437 1.35 0.80 -13.13
N GLY A 438 1.81 0.78 -11.88
CA GLY A 438 3.18 0.99 -11.44
C GLY A 438 4.12 -0.20 -11.65
N GLY A 439 3.67 -1.31 -12.25
CA GLY A 439 4.50 -2.48 -12.52
C GLY A 439 4.82 -3.33 -11.30
N LEU A 440 3.99 -3.28 -10.25
CA LEU A 440 4.13 -4.00 -8.98
C LEU A 440 2.89 -4.86 -8.68
N ALA A 441 2.20 -5.34 -9.71
CA ALA A 441 0.95 -6.11 -9.61
C ALA A 441 1.06 -7.34 -8.70
N GLU A 442 2.22 -8.01 -8.66
CA GLU A 442 2.45 -9.18 -7.81
C GLU A 442 2.32 -8.89 -6.31
N TYR A 443 2.58 -7.65 -5.88
CA TYR A 443 2.49 -7.27 -4.45
C TYR A 443 1.04 -7.01 -4.00
N THR A 444 0.09 -6.95 -4.93
CA THR A 444 -1.35 -6.99 -4.61
C THR A 444 -1.76 -8.36 -4.01
N ASN A 445 -0.93 -9.40 -4.18
CA ASN A 445 -1.19 -10.71 -3.56
C ASN A 445 -1.30 -10.62 -2.04
N ALA A 446 -0.54 -9.76 -1.36
CA ALA A 446 -0.67 -9.55 0.09
C ALA A 446 -2.08 -9.07 0.47
N LEU A 447 -2.70 -8.21 -0.36
CA LEU A 447 -4.10 -7.79 -0.18
C LEU A 447 -5.07 -8.95 -0.39
N PHE A 448 -4.86 -9.76 -1.42
CA PHE A 448 -5.73 -10.90 -1.73
C PHE A 448 -5.63 -12.02 -0.68
N GLU A 449 -4.45 -12.30 -0.14
CA GLU A 449 -4.25 -13.23 0.98
C GLU A 449 -5.01 -12.75 2.24
N TYR A 450 -4.96 -11.46 2.50
CA TYR A 450 -5.73 -10.87 3.59
C TYR A 450 -7.26 -10.98 3.35
N MET A 451 -7.72 -10.80 2.11
CA MET A 451 -9.13 -11.02 1.77
C MET A 451 -9.56 -12.46 2.04
N ASN A 452 -8.70 -13.47 1.79
CA ASN A 452 -8.94 -14.85 2.18
C ASN A 452 -9.16 -15.01 3.69
N THR A 453 -8.34 -14.30 4.50
CA THR A 453 -8.48 -14.29 5.97
C THR A 453 -9.84 -13.73 6.42
N MET A 454 -10.37 -12.72 5.70
CA MET A 454 -11.67 -12.10 5.99
C MET A 454 -12.86 -12.83 5.37
N TRP A 455 -12.68 -13.72 4.38
CA TRP A 455 -13.80 -14.22 3.54
C TRP A 455 -14.85 -15.01 4.33
N GLU A 456 -14.44 -16.06 5.07
CA GLU A 456 -15.38 -16.82 5.91
C GLU A 456 -15.97 -15.99 7.05
N PRO A 457 -15.21 -15.21 7.83
CA PRO A 457 -15.76 -14.24 8.80
C PRO A 457 -16.74 -13.27 8.16
N GLY A 458 -16.49 -12.81 6.94
CA GLY A 458 -17.36 -11.90 6.18
C GLY A 458 -18.67 -12.54 5.74
N LYS A 459 -18.65 -13.82 5.38
CA LYS A 459 -19.88 -14.60 5.08
C LYS A 459 -20.73 -14.80 6.35
N GLU A 460 -20.08 -15.10 7.47
CA GLU A 460 -20.77 -15.19 8.75
C GLU A 460 -21.40 -13.84 9.16
N ALA A 461 -20.64 -12.76 9.00
CA ALA A 461 -21.10 -11.40 9.27
C ALA A 461 -22.30 -11.02 8.38
N ALA A 462 -22.23 -11.27 7.08
CA ALA A 462 -23.36 -11.06 6.16
C ALA A 462 -24.63 -11.76 6.65
N LYS A 463 -24.51 -13.01 7.11
CA LYS A 463 -25.62 -13.80 7.64
C LYS A 463 -26.13 -13.29 8.98
N LYS A 464 -25.26 -13.10 9.97
CA LYS A 464 -25.64 -12.75 11.36
C LYS A 464 -26.07 -11.29 11.49
N LEU A 465 -25.38 -10.39 10.82
CA LEU A 465 -25.65 -8.95 10.94
C LEU A 465 -26.78 -8.50 10.02
N TRP A 466 -26.85 -9.02 8.80
CA TRP A 466 -27.73 -8.52 7.75
C TRP A 466 -28.81 -9.53 7.33
N GLY A 467 -28.65 -10.81 7.65
CA GLY A 467 -29.52 -11.90 7.18
C GLY A 467 -29.35 -12.22 5.71
N CYS A 468 -28.19 -11.88 5.14
CA CYS A 468 -27.84 -12.01 3.74
C CYS A 468 -26.88 -13.19 3.52
N LYS A 469 -26.87 -13.72 2.30
CA LYS A 469 -25.80 -14.58 1.78
C LYS A 469 -24.64 -13.72 1.31
N GLY A 470 -23.62 -14.38 0.75
CA GLY A 470 -22.46 -13.69 0.19
C GLY A 470 -21.52 -13.16 1.27
N VAL A 471 -20.80 -12.10 1.00
CA VAL A 471 -19.74 -11.56 1.85
C VAL A 471 -19.96 -10.08 2.16
N TRP A 472 -19.72 -9.69 3.41
CA TRP A 472 -19.73 -8.31 3.89
C TRP A 472 -18.47 -8.04 4.71
N TYR A 473 -17.85 -6.88 4.51
CA TYR A 473 -16.70 -6.41 5.27
C TYR A 473 -17.04 -5.13 6.04
N PRO A 474 -16.46 -4.93 7.25
CA PRO A 474 -16.65 -3.72 8.03
C PRO A 474 -15.85 -2.54 7.45
N LEU A 475 -16.11 -1.33 7.98
CA LEU A 475 -15.36 -0.12 7.65
C LEU A 475 -13.88 -0.23 8.02
N SER A 476 -13.56 -0.92 9.11
CA SER A 476 -12.19 -1.21 9.53
C SER A 476 -12.05 -2.65 10.02
N SER A 477 -10.83 -3.20 9.95
CA SER A 477 -10.50 -4.56 10.33
C SER A 477 -9.07 -4.65 10.86
N ASP A 478 -8.69 -5.81 11.41
CA ASP A 478 -7.34 -6.09 11.93
C ASP A 478 -6.70 -7.29 11.22
N VAL A 479 -5.45 -7.60 11.54
CA VAL A 479 -4.70 -8.71 10.93
C VAL A 479 -5.39 -10.07 11.08
N TRP A 480 -6.31 -10.22 12.04
CA TRP A 480 -7.04 -11.45 12.32
C TRP A 480 -8.27 -11.64 11.42
N GLY A 481 -8.46 -10.77 10.43
CA GLY A 481 -9.60 -10.80 9.52
C GLY A 481 -10.93 -10.47 10.19
N ARG A 482 -10.92 -9.56 11.14
CA ARG A 482 -12.11 -9.16 11.90
C ARG A 482 -13.19 -8.62 10.98
N CYS A 483 -14.34 -9.30 10.95
CA CYS A 483 -15.57 -8.86 10.30
C CYS A 483 -16.67 -8.54 11.32
N THR A 484 -16.28 -8.07 12.50
CA THR A 484 -17.17 -7.56 13.54
C THR A 484 -17.23 -6.04 13.42
N PRO A 485 -18.42 -5.42 13.41
CA PRO A 485 -18.51 -3.97 13.31
C PRO A 485 -17.72 -3.28 14.43
N GLU A 486 -17.03 -2.22 14.05
CA GLU A 486 -16.47 -1.29 15.00
C GLU A 486 -17.60 -0.56 15.75
N THR A 487 -17.24 0.14 16.81
CA THR A 487 -18.19 0.88 17.59
C THR A 487 -19.01 1.87 16.79
N TYR A 488 -20.27 1.97 17.17
CA TYR A 488 -21.09 3.17 17.14
C TYR A 488 -21.08 3.96 15.81
N GLY A 489 -22.09 3.73 14.99
CA GLY A 489 -22.31 4.52 13.77
C GLY A 489 -21.49 4.07 12.55
N TRP A 490 -20.23 3.76 12.71
CA TRP A 490 -19.33 3.21 11.67
C TRP A 490 -19.72 1.78 11.25
N SER A 491 -20.46 1.08 12.13
CA SER A 491 -20.82 -0.32 11.98
C SER A 491 -21.83 -0.64 10.89
N VAL A 492 -22.43 0.34 10.27
CA VAL A 492 -23.55 0.14 9.32
C VAL A 492 -23.21 0.33 7.87
N TRP A 493 -21.99 0.73 7.54
CA TRP A 493 -21.56 0.84 6.16
C TRP A 493 -21.48 -0.52 5.46
N VAL A 494 -21.95 -0.59 4.22
CA VAL A 494 -22.22 -1.88 3.56
C VAL A 494 -21.39 -2.12 2.31
N SER A 495 -20.50 -1.20 1.93
CA SER A 495 -19.85 -1.26 0.63
C SER A 495 -18.34 -1.53 0.68
N ALA A 496 -17.73 -1.88 1.83
CA ALA A 496 -16.31 -2.20 1.89
C ALA A 496 -15.93 -3.37 0.97
N ALA A 497 -16.66 -4.50 1.02
CA ALA A 497 -16.40 -5.63 0.14
C ALA A 497 -16.59 -5.30 -1.34
N ALA A 498 -17.51 -4.39 -1.67
CA ALA A 498 -17.68 -3.88 -3.04
C ALA A 498 -16.47 -3.07 -3.48
N TRP A 499 -15.87 -2.26 -2.60
CA TRP A 499 -14.67 -1.51 -2.95
C TRP A 499 -13.44 -2.42 -3.14
N TYR A 500 -13.30 -3.47 -2.34
CA TYR A 500 -12.29 -4.51 -2.60
C TYR A 500 -12.48 -5.19 -3.97
N SER A 501 -13.72 -5.31 -4.46
CA SER A 501 -13.98 -5.90 -5.78
C SER A 501 -13.35 -5.12 -6.93
N GLU A 502 -13.07 -3.83 -6.77
CA GLU A 502 -12.35 -3.02 -7.76
C GLU A 502 -10.90 -3.46 -7.91
N HIS A 503 -10.19 -3.74 -6.80
CA HIS A 503 -8.82 -4.26 -6.87
C HIS A 503 -8.76 -5.63 -7.54
N VAL A 504 -9.71 -6.51 -7.19
CA VAL A 504 -9.81 -7.84 -7.79
C VAL A 504 -10.07 -7.77 -9.29
N TRP A 505 -10.97 -6.88 -9.70
CA TRP A 505 -11.28 -6.68 -11.12
C TRP A 505 -10.13 -5.99 -11.87
N ALA A 506 -9.53 -4.95 -11.30
CA ALA A 506 -8.38 -4.26 -11.86
C ALA A 506 -7.21 -5.22 -12.10
N HIS A 507 -6.86 -6.07 -11.12
CA HIS A 507 -5.80 -7.05 -11.28
C HIS A 507 -6.03 -7.96 -12.50
N PHE A 508 -7.26 -8.46 -12.70
CA PHE A 508 -7.58 -9.21 -13.92
C PHE A 508 -7.47 -8.35 -15.19
N GLU A 509 -7.97 -7.11 -15.18
CA GLU A 509 -7.89 -6.24 -16.37
C GLU A 509 -6.44 -5.94 -16.77
N TYR A 510 -5.53 -5.76 -15.81
CA TYR A 510 -4.11 -5.49 -16.09
C TYR A 510 -3.33 -6.74 -16.47
N THR A 511 -3.59 -7.88 -15.81
CA THR A 511 -2.81 -9.11 -15.99
C THR A 511 -3.37 -10.04 -17.06
N GLN A 512 -4.67 -9.97 -17.35
CA GLN A 512 -5.40 -10.92 -18.20
C GLN A 512 -5.24 -12.39 -17.76
N ASP A 513 -5.00 -12.60 -16.45
CA ASP A 513 -4.87 -13.95 -15.89
C ASP A 513 -6.24 -14.60 -15.71
N TYR A 514 -6.60 -15.48 -16.64
CA TYR A 514 -7.87 -16.21 -16.62
C TYR A 514 -7.94 -17.26 -15.51
N ARG A 515 -6.80 -17.74 -14.99
CA ARG A 515 -6.77 -18.65 -13.83
C ARG A 515 -7.10 -17.90 -12.56
N PHE A 516 -6.53 -16.70 -12.38
CA PHE A 516 -6.93 -15.80 -11.30
C PHE A 516 -8.43 -15.45 -11.41
N LEU A 517 -8.91 -15.13 -12.62
CA LEU A 517 -10.33 -14.85 -12.85
C LEU A 517 -11.23 -16.02 -12.38
N TYR A 518 -10.87 -17.26 -12.71
CA TYR A 518 -11.64 -18.45 -12.37
C TYR A 518 -11.54 -18.84 -10.90
N ASN A 519 -10.31 -18.87 -10.34
CA ASN A 519 -10.05 -19.46 -9.03
C ASN A 519 -10.25 -18.48 -7.87
N PHE A 520 -10.11 -17.17 -8.10
CA PHE A 520 -10.21 -16.14 -7.06
C PHE A 520 -11.22 -15.03 -7.40
N ALA A 521 -11.05 -14.35 -8.53
CA ALA A 521 -11.80 -13.14 -8.81
C ALA A 521 -13.31 -13.38 -8.93
N TYR A 522 -13.73 -14.27 -9.81
CA TYR A 522 -15.16 -14.54 -9.97
C TYR A 522 -15.83 -15.10 -8.70
N PRO A 523 -15.23 -16.05 -7.95
CA PRO A 523 -15.74 -16.45 -6.64
C PRO A 523 -16.01 -15.28 -5.69
N PHE A 524 -15.08 -14.35 -5.55
CA PHE A 524 -15.22 -13.19 -4.68
C PHE A 524 -16.30 -12.22 -5.19
N LEU A 525 -16.21 -11.82 -6.45
CA LEU A 525 -17.17 -10.90 -7.10
C LEU A 525 -18.60 -11.46 -7.03
N ARG A 526 -18.77 -12.77 -7.23
CA ARG A 526 -20.05 -13.45 -7.07
C ARG A 526 -20.58 -13.39 -5.63
N ASP A 527 -19.72 -13.58 -4.64
CA ASP A 527 -20.16 -13.56 -3.24
C ASP A 527 -20.50 -12.12 -2.79
N VAL A 528 -19.79 -11.07 -3.30
CA VAL A 528 -20.21 -9.68 -3.13
C VAL A 528 -21.57 -9.44 -3.80
N ALA A 529 -21.77 -9.90 -5.03
CA ALA A 529 -23.05 -9.77 -5.72
C ALA A 529 -24.21 -10.48 -4.99
N LYS A 530 -23.95 -11.66 -4.40
CA LYS A 530 -24.94 -12.38 -3.57
C LYS A 530 -25.34 -11.62 -2.31
N PHE A 531 -24.44 -10.84 -1.71
CA PHE A 531 -24.82 -9.98 -0.60
C PHE A 531 -25.85 -8.95 -1.05
N TYR A 532 -25.61 -8.27 -2.15
CA TYR A 532 -26.57 -7.28 -2.69
C TYR A 532 -27.87 -7.92 -3.18
N GLU A 533 -27.88 -9.17 -3.67
CA GLU A 533 -29.09 -9.89 -4.03
C GLU A 533 -30.11 -9.97 -2.87
N ASP A 534 -29.62 -10.16 -1.66
CA ASP A 534 -30.44 -10.30 -0.45
C ASP A 534 -30.60 -8.97 0.30
N PHE A 535 -29.59 -8.06 0.22
CA PHE A 535 -29.59 -6.79 0.95
C PHE A 535 -30.45 -5.70 0.29
N LEU A 536 -30.47 -5.63 -1.04
CA LEU A 536 -31.26 -4.64 -1.75
C LEU A 536 -32.77 -4.90 -1.55
N TYR A 537 -33.55 -3.83 -1.43
CA TYR A 537 -35.01 -3.96 -1.43
C TYR A 537 -35.62 -3.10 -2.51
N LYS A 538 -36.68 -3.61 -3.15
CA LYS A 538 -37.42 -2.89 -4.19
C LYS A 538 -38.45 -1.94 -3.56
N ASP A 539 -38.40 -0.66 -3.90
CA ASP A 539 -39.38 0.31 -3.48
C ASP A 539 -40.69 0.22 -4.31
N GLU A 540 -41.68 1.06 -4.00
CA GLU A 540 -42.96 1.10 -4.67
C GLU A 540 -42.88 1.47 -6.16
N LYS A 541 -41.81 2.12 -6.58
CA LYS A 541 -41.53 2.50 -7.97
C LYS A 541 -40.71 1.43 -8.72
N GLY A 542 -40.38 0.35 -8.06
CA GLY A 542 -39.58 -0.72 -8.66
C GLY A 542 -38.08 -0.51 -8.64
N VAL A 543 -37.56 0.52 -7.95
CA VAL A 543 -36.16 0.84 -7.81
C VAL A 543 -35.56 0.06 -6.63
N TYR A 544 -34.38 -0.54 -6.81
CA TYR A 544 -33.67 -1.25 -5.76
C TYR A 544 -32.88 -0.28 -4.88
N GLN A 545 -33.29 -0.14 -3.63
CA GLN A 545 -32.71 0.78 -2.67
C GLN A 545 -31.66 0.08 -1.79
N ILE A 546 -30.59 0.80 -1.42
CA ILE A 546 -29.58 0.40 -0.45
C ILE A 546 -29.98 1.04 0.90
N SER A 547 -30.29 0.22 1.91
CA SER A 547 -30.71 0.76 3.21
C SER A 547 -30.47 -0.25 4.35
N PRO A 548 -29.85 0.17 5.47
CA PRO A 548 -29.24 1.49 5.67
C PRO A 548 -28.08 1.75 4.72
N SER A 549 -27.71 3.02 4.55
CA SER A 549 -26.65 3.50 3.69
C SER A 549 -25.90 4.66 4.36
N GLN A 550 -24.60 4.77 4.10
CA GLN A 550 -23.74 5.83 4.61
C GLN A 550 -22.84 6.38 3.50
N SER A 551 -22.39 7.62 3.64
CA SER A 551 -21.26 8.18 2.89
C SER A 551 -20.11 8.37 3.88
N PRO A 552 -19.20 7.39 4.02
CA PRO A 552 -18.12 7.52 4.98
C PRO A 552 -17.16 8.66 4.59
N GLU A 553 -16.68 9.42 5.52
CA GLU A 553 -17.03 9.51 6.94
C GLU A 553 -17.85 10.78 7.21
N ASN A 554 -18.58 11.28 6.23
CA ASN A 554 -19.30 12.55 6.31
C ASN A 554 -20.69 12.39 6.97
N HIS A 555 -21.21 13.48 7.54
CA HIS A 555 -22.53 13.47 8.14
C HIS A 555 -23.29 14.78 7.92
N PHE A 556 -24.61 14.69 8.01
CA PHE A 556 -25.55 15.81 7.83
C PHE A 556 -26.36 16.07 9.09
N VAL A 557 -26.83 17.31 9.25
CA VAL A 557 -27.64 17.71 10.39
C VAL A 557 -28.92 16.87 10.48
N GLY A 558 -29.14 16.23 11.62
CA GLY A 558 -30.28 15.32 11.85
C GLY A 558 -30.11 13.92 11.25
N GLY A 559 -28.91 13.53 10.86
CA GLY A 559 -28.61 12.22 10.27
C GLY A 559 -28.16 11.15 11.27
N GLY A 560 -27.82 11.55 12.50
CA GLY A 560 -27.17 10.71 13.49
C GLY A 560 -25.65 10.84 13.46
N GLU A 561 -25.00 10.30 14.48
CA GLU A 561 -23.55 10.40 14.68
C GLU A 561 -22.94 9.02 14.97
N PRO A 562 -21.61 8.84 14.70
CA PRO A 562 -20.63 9.74 14.10
C PRO A 562 -20.80 9.87 12.58
N VAL A 563 -21.51 8.98 11.92
CA VAL A 563 -21.81 9.00 10.49
C VAL A 563 -23.31 8.91 10.28
N SER A 564 -23.86 9.80 9.47
CA SER A 564 -25.29 9.87 9.21
C SER A 564 -25.82 8.69 8.41
N LEU A 565 -26.98 8.16 8.81
CA LEU A 565 -27.69 7.14 8.05
C LEU A 565 -28.70 7.75 7.07
N CYS A 566 -28.72 7.22 5.85
CA CYS A 566 -29.68 7.56 4.82
C CYS A 566 -30.15 6.32 4.05
N ILE A 567 -30.81 6.54 2.91
CA ILE A 567 -31.18 5.51 1.93
C ILE A 567 -30.42 5.83 0.65
N SER A 568 -29.55 4.90 0.19
CA SER A 568 -28.85 5.01 -1.10
C SER A 568 -28.01 6.30 -1.23
N SER A 569 -26.93 6.44 -0.45
CA SER A 569 -25.90 7.45 -0.67
C SER A 569 -25.26 7.30 -2.05
N ALA A 570 -24.66 8.34 -2.59
CA ALA A 570 -23.96 8.28 -3.86
C ALA A 570 -22.87 7.21 -3.86
N SER A 571 -22.00 7.20 -2.84
CA SER A 571 -20.91 6.21 -2.70
C SER A 571 -21.39 4.76 -2.72
N ASP A 572 -22.48 4.45 -2.00
CA ASP A 572 -23.03 3.09 -1.98
C ASP A 572 -23.68 2.71 -3.32
N ILE A 573 -24.32 3.67 -4.01
CA ILE A 573 -24.84 3.45 -5.38
C ILE A 573 -23.68 3.14 -6.34
N GLU A 574 -22.62 3.94 -6.30
CA GLU A 574 -21.45 3.81 -7.16
C GLU A 574 -20.79 2.44 -6.97
N LEU A 575 -20.43 2.09 -5.74
CA LEU A 575 -19.77 0.84 -5.40
C LEU A 575 -20.65 -0.39 -5.69
N CYS A 576 -21.95 -0.33 -5.39
CA CYS A 576 -22.87 -1.43 -5.72
C CYS A 576 -23.00 -1.63 -7.24
N PHE A 577 -23.08 -0.53 -8.01
CA PHE A 577 -23.16 -0.58 -9.47
C PHE A 577 -21.91 -1.22 -10.08
N GLU A 578 -20.73 -0.83 -9.63
CA GLU A 578 -19.45 -1.36 -10.10
C GLU A 578 -19.26 -2.84 -9.71
N ALA A 579 -19.50 -3.20 -8.44
CA ALA A 579 -19.39 -4.59 -7.99
C ALA A 579 -20.30 -5.55 -8.77
N LEU A 580 -21.56 -5.15 -9.00
CA LEU A 580 -22.47 -5.94 -9.85
C LEU A 580 -21.99 -5.95 -11.31
N GLY A 581 -21.43 -4.86 -11.80
CA GLY A 581 -20.84 -4.74 -13.14
C GLY A 581 -19.66 -5.69 -13.33
N HIS A 582 -18.74 -5.73 -12.38
CA HIS A 582 -17.57 -6.62 -12.39
C HIS A 582 -17.97 -8.10 -12.32
N ALA A 583 -18.92 -8.45 -11.44
CA ALA A 583 -19.45 -9.80 -11.35
C ALA A 583 -20.13 -10.26 -12.67
N ILE A 584 -20.85 -9.35 -13.36
CA ILE A 584 -21.45 -9.60 -14.68
C ILE A 584 -20.35 -9.84 -15.72
N LYS A 585 -19.38 -8.93 -15.85
CA LYS A 585 -18.29 -9.05 -16.82
C LYS A 585 -17.49 -10.35 -16.62
N ALA A 586 -17.12 -10.68 -15.38
CA ALA A 586 -16.42 -11.92 -15.03
C ALA A 586 -17.24 -13.16 -15.45
N ALA A 587 -18.52 -13.18 -15.12
CA ALA A 587 -19.41 -14.29 -15.51
C ALA A 587 -19.60 -14.41 -17.04
N GLU A 588 -19.68 -13.29 -17.77
CA GLU A 588 -19.78 -13.27 -19.23
C GLU A 588 -18.53 -13.86 -19.89
N ILE A 589 -17.33 -13.47 -19.42
CA ILE A 589 -16.05 -14.00 -19.91
C ILE A 589 -15.98 -15.52 -19.68
N LEU A 590 -16.21 -15.98 -18.46
CA LEU A 590 -16.15 -17.41 -18.13
C LEU A 590 -17.21 -18.23 -18.89
N LEU A 591 -18.41 -17.68 -19.07
CA LEU A 591 -19.44 -18.32 -19.88
C LEU A 591 -19.06 -18.43 -21.36
N ASP A 592 -18.39 -17.41 -21.90
CA ASP A 592 -17.92 -17.40 -23.28
C ASP A 592 -16.80 -18.43 -23.49
N ILE A 593 -15.83 -18.52 -22.59
CA ILE A 593 -14.77 -19.54 -22.61
C ILE A 593 -15.41 -20.93 -22.55
N LYS A 594 -16.31 -21.18 -21.59
CA LYS A 594 -17.01 -22.48 -21.44
C LYS A 594 -17.76 -22.90 -22.70
N LYS A 595 -18.32 -21.94 -23.45
CA LYS A 595 -19.04 -22.23 -24.71
C LYS A 595 -18.12 -22.48 -25.90
N LYS A 596 -16.98 -21.80 -25.97
CA LYS A 596 -16.05 -21.86 -27.11
C LYS A 596 -15.06 -23.01 -26.96
N ASP A 597 -14.59 -23.24 -25.73
CA ASP A 597 -13.58 -24.24 -25.40
C ASP A 597 -13.88 -24.87 -24.02
N ALA A 598 -14.66 -25.94 -24.01
CA ALA A 598 -15.01 -26.63 -22.77
C ALA A 598 -13.80 -27.32 -22.10
N ALA A 599 -12.81 -27.78 -22.89
CA ALA A 599 -11.61 -28.41 -22.36
C ALA A 599 -10.70 -27.36 -21.70
N GLY A 600 -10.44 -26.23 -22.37
CA GLY A 600 -9.70 -25.11 -21.81
C GLY A 600 -10.38 -24.51 -20.56
N PHE A 601 -11.72 -24.52 -20.48
CA PHE A 601 -12.44 -24.10 -19.28
C PHE A 601 -12.16 -25.05 -18.09
N GLU A 602 -12.06 -26.36 -18.31
CA GLU A 602 -11.71 -27.34 -17.26
C GLU A 602 -10.25 -27.17 -16.82
N GLU A 603 -9.34 -26.81 -17.72
CA GLU A 603 -7.93 -26.53 -17.43
C GLU A 603 -7.74 -25.32 -16.51
N LEU A 604 -8.66 -24.35 -16.51
CA LEU A 604 -8.63 -23.22 -15.57
C LEU A 604 -8.68 -23.67 -14.10
N ASN A 605 -9.32 -24.81 -13.82
CA ASN A 605 -9.42 -25.39 -12.48
C ASN A 605 -8.14 -26.14 -12.06
N GLY A 606 -7.20 -26.38 -12.98
CA GLY A 606 -5.99 -27.15 -12.71
C GLY A 606 -4.99 -26.38 -11.82
N VAL A 607 -4.51 -27.02 -10.76
CA VAL A 607 -3.46 -26.51 -9.88
C VAL A 607 -2.06 -26.67 -10.50
N GLY A 608 -1.97 -27.27 -11.70
CA GLY A 608 -0.76 -27.40 -12.50
C GLY A 608 -0.49 -26.12 -13.29
N ILE A 609 0.17 -25.16 -12.71
CA ILE A 609 0.43 -23.86 -13.30
C ILE A 609 1.75 -23.88 -14.05
N GLU A 610 1.71 -23.87 -15.36
CA GLU A 610 2.66 -23.08 -16.14
C GLU A 610 2.06 -21.68 -16.23
N ILE A 611 2.46 -20.77 -15.34
CA ILE A 611 2.25 -19.34 -15.55
C ILE A 611 3.20 -18.99 -16.69
N VAL A 612 2.65 -18.88 -17.88
CA VAL A 612 3.41 -18.40 -19.04
C VAL A 612 3.54 -16.89 -18.93
N THR A 613 4.35 -16.45 -18.00
CA THR A 613 5.10 -15.21 -18.11
C THR A 613 6.56 -15.63 -18.11
N GLU A 614 7.34 -15.14 -19.06
CA GLU A 614 8.81 -15.37 -19.10
C GLU A 614 9.54 -14.92 -17.81
N GLU A 615 8.81 -14.48 -16.79
CA GLU A 615 9.28 -13.86 -15.54
C GLU A 615 8.77 -14.56 -14.27
N SER A 616 7.98 -15.66 -14.31
CA SER A 616 7.52 -16.34 -13.11
C SER A 616 8.66 -17.09 -12.41
N ASP A 617 8.97 -16.67 -11.21
CA ASP A 617 9.84 -17.44 -10.31
C ASP A 617 9.01 -18.42 -9.44
N SER A 618 9.68 -19.37 -8.79
CA SER A 618 9.03 -20.38 -7.93
C SER A 618 8.27 -19.75 -6.74
N ILE A 619 8.56 -18.51 -6.40
CA ILE A 619 7.93 -17.75 -5.31
C ILE A 619 6.53 -17.32 -5.74
N SER A 620 6.41 -16.74 -6.94
CA SER A 620 5.11 -16.30 -7.50
C SER A 620 4.13 -17.47 -7.70
N GLU A 621 4.63 -18.64 -8.13
CA GLU A 621 3.79 -19.85 -8.25
C GLU A 621 3.25 -20.36 -6.90
N ASN A 622 4.09 -20.35 -5.87
CA ASN A 622 3.67 -20.80 -4.54
C ASN A 622 2.67 -19.81 -3.93
N ALA A 623 2.84 -18.49 -4.13
CA ALA A 623 1.89 -17.47 -3.70
C ALA A 623 0.52 -17.67 -4.37
N ALA A 624 0.46 -17.89 -5.69
CA ALA A 624 -0.79 -18.16 -6.39
C ALA A 624 -1.50 -19.45 -5.90
N LYS A 625 -0.74 -20.52 -5.62
CA LYS A 625 -1.29 -21.76 -5.06
C LYS A 625 -1.88 -21.55 -3.67
N ALA A 626 -1.19 -20.80 -2.80
CA ALA A 626 -1.67 -20.45 -1.47
C ALA A 626 -2.94 -19.62 -1.55
N LEU A 627 -2.95 -18.58 -2.42
CA LEU A 627 -4.10 -17.72 -2.65
C LEU A 627 -5.35 -18.52 -3.05
N TYR A 628 -5.24 -19.41 -4.03
CA TYR A 628 -6.40 -20.20 -4.50
C TYR A 628 -6.85 -21.26 -3.48
N ALA A 629 -5.92 -21.81 -2.69
CA ALA A 629 -6.25 -22.72 -1.61
C ALA A 629 -7.06 -22.05 -0.50
N GLY A 630 -6.83 -20.75 -0.25
CA GLY A 630 -7.54 -19.95 0.75
C GLY A 630 -9.00 -19.62 0.40
N VAL A 631 -9.40 -19.77 -0.87
CA VAL A 631 -10.81 -19.53 -1.29
C VAL A 631 -11.75 -20.55 -0.64
N PRO A 632 -12.82 -20.10 0.06
CA PRO A 632 -13.78 -21.00 0.70
C PRO A 632 -14.35 -22.05 -0.27
N GLU A 633 -14.44 -23.31 0.17
CA GLU A 633 -14.85 -24.44 -0.69
C GLU A 633 -16.24 -24.24 -1.33
N ASP A 634 -17.18 -23.68 -0.59
CA ASP A 634 -18.52 -23.38 -1.10
C ASP A 634 -18.57 -22.14 -2.01
N SER A 635 -17.50 -21.33 -2.01
CA SER A 635 -17.30 -20.18 -2.90
C SER A 635 -16.49 -20.52 -4.17
N ARG A 636 -15.94 -21.74 -4.32
CA ARG A 636 -15.25 -22.15 -5.55
C ARG A 636 -16.25 -22.34 -6.70
N VAL A 637 -15.77 -22.17 -7.95
CA VAL A 637 -16.57 -22.45 -9.15
C VAL A 637 -16.89 -23.95 -9.22
N LYS A 638 -18.14 -24.27 -9.53
CA LYS A 638 -18.63 -25.67 -9.64
C LYS A 638 -19.12 -25.92 -11.06
N ASP A 639 -19.12 -27.16 -11.50
CA ASP A 639 -19.69 -27.59 -12.81
C ASP A 639 -21.14 -27.17 -12.98
N THR A 640 -21.88 -27.07 -11.86
CA THR A 640 -23.29 -26.62 -11.82
C THR A 640 -23.47 -25.13 -11.83
N GLU A 641 -22.39 -24.32 -12.00
CA GLU A 641 -22.45 -22.86 -11.98
C GLU A 641 -23.39 -22.32 -13.05
N ARG A 642 -24.30 -21.46 -12.64
CA ARG A 642 -25.38 -20.92 -13.48
C ARG A 642 -25.06 -19.52 -13.99
N PHE A 643 -23.94 -19.34 -14.69
CA PHE A 643 -23.47 -18.02 -15.17
C PHE A 643 -24.58 -17.20 -15.84
N ALA A 644 -25.33 -17.78 -16.80
CA ALA A 644 -26.37 -17.05 -17.53
C ALA A 644 -27.52 -16.57 -16.62
N ALA A 645 -27.89 -17.33 -15.60
CA ALA A 645 -28.91 -16.94 -14.63
C ALA A 645 -28.41 -15.81 -13.70
N ASN A 646 -27.18 -15.94 -13.24
CA ASN A 646 -26.51 -14.92 -12.41
C ASN A 646 -26.41 -13.60 -13.18
N ILE A 647 -25.91 -13.61 -14.43
CA ILE A 647 -25.81 -12.43 -15.30
C ILE A 647 -27.17 -11.75 -15.43
N LYS A 648 -28.23 -12.51 -15.72
CA LYS A 648 -29.59 -11.95 -15.87
C LYS A 648 -30.07 -11.26 -14.60
N LYS A 649 -29.85 -11.91 -13.45
CA LYS A 649 -30.27 -11.40 -12.14
C LYS A 649 -29.51 -10.13 -11.77
N TRP A 650 -28.17 -10.16 -11.90
CA TRP A 650 -27.35 -9.01 -11.54
C TRP A 650 -27.55 -7.81 -12.46
N LYS A 651 -27.82 -8.04 -13.76
CA LYS A 651 -28.25 -6.96 -14.67
C LYS A 651 -29.57 -6.34 -14.23
N GLU A 652 -30.56 -7.13 -13.81
CA GLU A 652 -31.82 -6.60 -13.27
C GLU A 652 -31.58 -5.73 -12.03
N LEU A 653 -30.73 -6.16 -11.10
CA LEU A 653 -30.40 -5.39 -9.89
C LEU A 653 -29.69 -4.09 -10.26
N ARG A 654 -28.60 -4.17 -11.02
CA ARG A 654 -27.74 -3.02 -11.40
C ARG A 654 -28.52 -1.96 -12.18
N ASP A 655 -29.26 -2.37 -13.20
CA ASP A 655 -29.94 -1.45 -14.13
C ASP A 655 -31.15 -0.76 -13.47
N ASN A 656 -31.64 -1.25 -12.32
CA ASN A 656 -32.71 -0.66 -11.53
C ASN A 656 -32.22 -0.08 -10.18
N LEU A 657 -30.91 0.18 -10.00
CA LEU A 657 -30.41 0.98 -8.88
C LEU A 657 -30.84 2.45 -9.02
N PRO A 658 -30.84 3.24 -7.92
CA PRO A 658 -31.06 4.67 -8.01
C PRO A 658 -29.97 5.31 -8.89
N LYS A 659 -30.36 6.29 -9.68
CA LYS A 659 -29.39 7.07 -10.46
C LYS A 659 -28.75 8.16 -9.60
N LEU A 660 -27.47 8.42 -9.84
CA LEU A 660 -26.78 9.57 -9.27
C LEU A 660 -27.51 10.87 -9.67
N LYS A 661 -27.53 11.82 -8.76
CA LYS A 661 -28.24 13.11 -8.94
C LYS A 661 -27.26 14.27 -8.77
N ILE A 662 -27.60 15.40 -9.34
CA ILE A 662 -26.89 16.65 -9.18
C ILE A 662 -27.66 17.49 -8.16
N ASN A 663 -26.92 18.06 -7.19
CA ASN A 663 -27.52 18.94 -6.16
C ASN A 663 -27.76 20.37 -6.66
N ASP A 664 -28.46 21.18 -5.87
CA ASP A 664 -28.79 22.55 -6.21
C ASP A 664 -27.58 23.49 -6.43
N LYS A 665 -26.37 23.08 -5.95
CA LYS A 665 -25.11 23.80 -6.16
C LYS A 665 -24.36 23.32 -7.41
N GLY A 666 -24.89 22.32 -8.12
CA GLY A 666 -24.30 21.76 -9.34
C GLY A 666 -23.29 20.63 -9.09
N GLY A 667 -23.09 20.18 -7.86
CA GLY A 667 -22.27 19.03 -7.51
C GLY A 667 -23.05 17.71 -7.47
N ILE A 668 -22.37 16.58 -7.31
CA ILE A 668 -23.01 15.28 -7.05
C ILE A 668 -23.76 15.35 -5.72
N LEU A 669 -24.99 14.87 -5.69
CA LEU A 669 -25.81 14.78 -4.48
C LEU A 669 -25.30 13.62 -3.62
N GLU A 670 -24.65 13.92 -2.49
CA GLU A 670 -23.97 12.92 -1.66
C GLU A 670 -24.94 11.94 -0.98
N TRP A 671 -26.11 12.40 -0.56
CA TRP A 671 -27.12 11.57 0.12
C TRP A 671 -28.41 11.44 -0.73
N ASP A 672 -29.43 10.83 -0.16
CA ASP A 672 -30.72 10.56 -0.80
C ASP A 672 -31.46 11.84 -1.29
N LYS A 673 -31.22 12.97 -0.63
CA LYS A 673 -31.78 14.29 -0.91
C LYS A 673 -30.86 15.40 -0.41
N GLU A 674 -31.18 16.64 -0.70
CA GLU A 674 -30.48 17.82 -0.17
C GLU A 674 -30.42 17.78 1.36
N ARG A 675 -29.23 17.97 1.89
CA ARG A 675 -28.91 17.94 3.31
C ARG A 675 -27.96 19.08 3.64
N ASN A 676 -28.01 19.59 4.86
CA ASN A 676 -27.01 20.51 5.39
C ASN A 676 -25.87 19.66 5.96
N GLU A 677 -24.70 19.74 5.36
CA GLU A 677 -23.50 19.09 5.87
C GLU A 677 -23.13 19.67 7.25
N VAL A 678 -22.66 18.84 8.17
CA VAL A 678 -22.11 19.31 9.44
C VAL A 678 -20.72 19.87 9.20
N GLU A 679 -19.94 19.25 8.32
CA GLU A 679 -18.59 19.67 7.94
C GLU A 679 -18.43 19.78 6.42
N PRO A 680 -18.74 20.95 5.83
CA PRO A 680 -18.57 21.16 4.38
C PRO A 680 -17.12 21.01 3.88
N SER A 681 -16.14 21.12 4.76
CA SER A 681 -14.71 20.94 4.50
C SER A 681 -14.23 19.48 4.71
N HIS A 682 -15.14 18.52 4.90
CA HIS A 682 -14.78 17.15 5.25
C HIS A 682 -13.71 16.57 4.34
N ARG A 683 -12.72 15.86 4.93
CA ARG A 683 -11.56 15.31 4.19
C ARG A 683 -11.93 14.19 3.20
N HIS A 684 -13.05 13.46 3.45
CA HIS A 684 -13.52 12.43 2.51
C HIS A 684 -14.36 13.03 1.38
N ILE A 685 -14.20 12.44 0.19
CA ILE A 685 -14.98 12.77 -1.01
C ILE A 685 -15.66 11.50 -1.58
N SER A 686 -16.20 10.68 -0.69
CA SER A 686 -16.74 9.34 -1.00
C SER A 686 -17.82 9.33 -2.09
N HIS A 687 -18.57 10.42 -2.23
CA HIS A 687 -19.55 10.60 -3.31
C HIS A 687 -18.93 10.86 -4.70
N LEU A 688 -17.60 10.75 -4.82
CA LEU A 688 -16.86 10.89 -6.07
C LEU A 688 -16.07 9.62 -6.43
N ILE A 689 -16.26 8.52 -5.70
CA ILE A 689 -15.62 7.23 -5.96
C ILE A 689 -15.84 6.78 -7.40
N GLY A 690 -17.05 6.95 -7.95
CA GLY A 690 -17.37 6.60 -9.32
C GLY A 690 -16.64 7.42 -10.40
N ALA A 691 -15.98 8.54 -10.02
CA ALA A 691 -15.09 9.29 -10.90
C ALA A 691 -13.63 8.82 -10.77
N PHE A 692 -13.18 8.53 -9.54
CA PHE A 692 -11.89 7.92 -9.21
C PHE A 692 -11.92 7.33 -7.78
N PRO A 693 -11.51 6.06 -7.58
CA PRO A 693 -10.86 5.14 -8.55
C PRO A 693 -11.79 4.50 -9.58
N GLY A 694 -13.10 4.58 -9.39
CA GLY A 694 -14.11 4.03 -10.27
C GLY A 694 -14.14 4.63 -11.68
N ASP A 695 -15.01 4.06 -12.53
CA ASP A 695 -15.10 4.42 -13.94
C ASP A 695 -16.52 4.67 -14.47
N ILE A 696 -17.51 4.80 -13.58
CA ILE A 696 -18.90 5.07 -13.97
C ILE A 696 -19.18 6.56 -14.25
N ILE A 697 -18.35 7.47 -13.72
CA ILE A 697 -18.41 8.90 -13.99
C ILE A 697 -17.26 9.27 -14.93
N THR A 698 -17.56 9.40 -16.22
CA THR A 698 -16.55 9.67 -17.24
C THR A 698 -16.93 10.87 -18.12
N LYS A 699 -15.91 11.53 -18.65
CA LYS A 699 -16.10 12.67 -19.56
C LYS A 699 -16.89 12.30 -20.81
N ARG A 700 -16.78 11.05 -21.29
CA ARG A 700 -17.36 10.62 -22.55
C ARG A 700 -18.77 10.04 -22.38
N GLU A 701 -18.99 9.18 -21.38
CA GLU A 701 -20.25 8.46 -21.23
C GLU A 701 -21.25 9.18 -20.32
N THR A 702 -20.75 9.90 -19.31
CA THR A 702 -21.57 10.63 -18.33
C THR A 702 -21.12 12.09 -18.13
N PRO A 703 -21.05 12.91 -19.22
CA PRO A 703 -20.42 14.24 -19.16
C PRO A 703 -21.05 15.19 -18.14
N GLU A 704 -22.37 15.11 -17.90
CA GLU A 704 -23.04 15.94 -16.90
C GLU A 704 -22.60 15.57 -15.48
N LEU A 705 -22.51 14.28 -15.15
CA LEU A 705 -22.02 13.82 -13.85
C LEU A 705 -20.53 14.12 -13.69
N PHE A 706 -19.76 14.05 -14.77
CA PHE A 706 -18.32 14.38 -14.75
C PHE A 706 -18.08 15.86 -14.40
N GLU A 707 -18.86 16.79 -14.97
CA GLU A 707 -18.79 18.21 -14.59
C GLU A 707 -19.33 18.44 -13.17
N ALA A 708 -20.36 17.70 -12.75
CA ALA A 708 -20.86 17.76 -11.38
C ALA A 708 -19.84 17.23 -10.36
N ALA A 709 -19.08 16.18 -10.69
CA ALA A 709 -17.99 15.67 -9.83
C ALA A 709 -16.88 16.71 -9.64
N LYS A 710 -16.47 17.39 -10.71
CA LYS A 710 -15.54 18.54 -10.60
C LYS A 710 -16.09 19.62 -9.68
N LYS A 711 -17.37 19.97 -9.86
CA LYS A 711 -18.02 20.99 -9.02
C LYS A 711 -18.10 20.58 -7.56
N SER A 712 -18.35 19.29 -7.24
CA SER A 712 -18.31 18.78 -5.88
C SER A 712 -16.93 18.97 -5.25
N LEU A 713 -15.87 18.59 -5.98
CA LEU A 713 -14.48 18.75 -5.50
C LEU A 713 -14.16 20.23 -5.24
N GLU A 714 -14.51 21.14 -6.16
CA GLU A 714 -14.31 22.58 -5.98
C GLU A 714 -15.05 23.13 -4.75
N LEU A 715 -16.29 22.71 -4.52
CA LEU A 715 -17.07 23.10 -3.35
C LEU A 715 -16.41 22.62 -2.06
N ARG A 716 -15.94 21.36 -2.01
CA ARG A 716 -15.22 20.77 -0.86
C ARG A 716 -13.94 21.53 -0.56
N LEU A 717 -13.11 21.79 -1.58
CA LEU A 717 -11.85 22.52 -1.43
C LEU A 717 -12.05 23.99 -1.05
N SER A 718 -13.05 24.67 -1.60
CA SER A 718 -13.37 26.08 -1.24
C SER A 718 -13.82 26.22 0.21
N ALA A 719 -14.33 25.16 0.83
CA ALA A 719 -14.66 25.09 2.24
C ALA A 719 -13.46 24.71 3.14
N GLY A 720 -12.28 24.38 2.57
CA GLY A 720 -11.05 24.00 3.29
C GLY A 720 -10.76 22.50 3.30
N GLY A 721 -11.39 21.71 2.45
CA GLY A 721 -11.13 20.27 2.30
C GLY A 721 -9.73 19.95 1.80
N GLY A 722 -9.35 18.66 1.85
CA GLY A 722 -8.00 18.20 1.46
C GLY A 722 -6.94 18.56 2.49
N HIS A 723 -7.26 18.54 3.77
CA HIS A 723 -6.41 18.98 4.88
C HIS A 723 -5.67 17.82 5.60
N THR A 724 -5.54 16.66 4.96
CA THR A 724 -4.69 15.53 5.39
C THR A 724 -3.87 15.04 4.20
N GLY A 725 -2.77 14.32 4.43
CA GLY A 725 -1.93 13.82 3.36
C GLY A 725 -2.68 12.97 2.35
N TRP A 726 -3.32 11.90 2.78
CA TRP A 726 -4.10 11.01 1.88
C TRP A 726 -5.26 11.74 1.16
N SER A 727 -5.94 12.66 1.83
CA SER A 727 -7.02 13.44 1.19
C SER A 727 -6.46 14.38 0.12
N ARG A 728 -5.25 14.93 0.34
CA ARG A 728 -4.53 15.75 -0.65
C ARG A 728 -4.09 14.91 -1.84
N ALA A 729 -3.60 13.68 -1.60
CA ALA A 729 -3.24 12.72 -2.64
C ALA A 729 -4.48 12.34 -3.49
N TRP A 730 -5.61 12.03 -2.86
CA TRP A 730 -6.87 11.74 -3.59
C TRP A 730 -7.32 12.94 -4.44
N THR A 731 -7.19 14.16 -3.89
CA THR A 731 -7.48 15.40 -4.64
C THR A 731 -6.59 15.53 -5.88
N ALA A 732 -5.29 15.22 -5.79
CA ALA A 732 -4.38 15.23 -6.93
C ALA A 732 -4.78 14.20 -7.99
N CYS A 733 -5.13 12.98 -7.59
CA CYS A 733 -5.68 11.94 -8.48
C CYS A 733 -6.92 12.45 -9.22
N MET A 734 -7.87 13.07 -8.51
CA MET A 734 -9.09 13.63 -9.11
C MET A 734 -8.78 14.71 -10.16
N TYR A 735 -7.84 15.62 -9.88
CA TYR A 735 -7.46 16.66 -10.85
C TYR A 735 -6.78 16.08 -12.09
N PHE A 736 -5.92 15.06 -11.93
CA PHE A 736 -5.36 14.34 -13.08
C PHE A 736 -6.45 13.60 -13.85
N ARG A 737 -7.39 12.97 -13.17
CA ARG A 737 -8.57 12.35 -13.80
C ARG A 737 -9.42 13.35 -14.59
N PHE A 738 -9.50 14.59 -14.13
CA PHE A 738 -10.22 15.68 -14.81
C PHE A 738 -9.40 16.36 -15.92
N GLY A 739 -8.16 15.91 -16.19
CA GLY A 739 -7.29 16.49 -17.22
C GLY A 739 -6.75 17.88 -16.84
N LYS A 740 -6.52 18.13 -15.54
CA LYS A 740 -6.05 19.40 -14.97
C LYS A 740 -4.67 19.25 -14.35
N GLY A 741 -3.64 19.01 -15.21
CA GLY A 741 -2.30 18.67 -14.79
C GLY A 741 -1.64 19.69 -13.87
N ASP A 742 -1.69 20.98 -14.19
CA ASP A 742 -1.07 22.03 -13.36
C ASP A 742 -1.73 22.11 -11.97
N ALA A 743 -3.06 22.05 -11.89
CA ALA A 743 -3.77 22.04 -10.62
C ALA A 743 -3.45 20.78 -9.79
N ALA A 744 -3.33 19.63 -10.44
CA ALA A 744 -2.92 18.40 -9.77
C ALA A 744 -1.49 18.49 -9.20
N LEU A 745 -0.55 19.09 -9.96
CA LEU A 745 0.82 19.34 -9.49
C LEU A 745 0.85 20.30 -8.28
N ASP A 746 -0.03 21.31 -8.23
CA ASP A 746 -0.17 22.18 -7.06
C ASP A 746 -0.64 21.42 -5.81
N HIS A 747 -1.53 20.41 -5.98
CA HIS A 747 -1.93 19.54 -4.88
C HIS A 747 -0.83 18.57 -4.47
N LEU A 748 -0.01 18.06 -5.39
CA LEU A 748 1.21 17.29 -5.04
C LEU A 748 2.25 18.18 -4.33
N ARG A 749 2.37 19.45 -4.71
CA ARG A 749 3.23 20.41 -3.99
C ARG A 749 2.78 20.61 -2.55
N ALA A 750 1.48 20.73 -2.32
CA ALA A 750 0.92 20.82 -0.97
C ALA A 750 1.07 19.48 -0.20
N LEU A 751 0.88 18.33 -0.85
CA LEU A 751 1.10 17.01 -0.25
C LEU A 751 2.53 16.89 0.28
N ILE A 752 3.52 17.08 -0.57
CA ILE A 752 4.94 16.92 -0.21
C ILE A 752 5.42 18.03 0.73
N GLY A 753 4.97 19.29 0.50
CA GLY A 753 5.45 20.44 1.27
C GLY A 753 4.81 20.62 2.64
N ASP A 754 3.54 20.22 2.81
CA ASP A 754 2.77 20.46 4.04
C ASP A 754 2.45 19.19 4.84
N PHE A 755 2.42 18.04 4.17
CA PHE A 755 2.00 16.76 4.78
C PHE A 755 3.09 15.67 4.74
N ALA A 756 4.32 15.95 4.30
CA ALA A 756 5.40 14.98 4.40
C ALA A 756 6.45 15.39 5.45
N THR A 757 7.16 14.40 5.98
CA THR A 757 8.37 14.60 6.78
C THR A 757 9.55 14.99 5.89
N THR A 758 10.68 15.33 6.51
CA THR A 758 11.95 15.52 5.77
C THR A 758 12.43 14.25 5.07
N SER A 759 11.98 13.07 5.50
CA SER A 759 12.20 11.76 4.86
C SER A 759 11.08 11.36 3.90
N LEU A 760 10.23 12.30 3.50
CA LEU A 760 9.12 12.12 2.57
C LEU A 760 8.02 11.13 3.01
N LEU A 761 7.98 10.70 4.28
CA LEU A 761 6.86 9.94 4.82
C LEU A 761 5.64 10.85 5.00
N ASP A 762 4.47 10.41 4.52
CA ASP A 762 3.24 11.17 4.59
C ASP A 762 2.67 11.31 6.01
N LEU A 763 1.98 12.40 6.28
CA LEU A 763 1.45 12.74 7.59
C LEU A 763 -0.04 13.10 7.55
N HIS A 764 -0.77 12.52 8.48
CA HIS A 764 -2.06 13.04 8.93
C HIS A 764 -1.84 14.05 10.09
N PRO A 765 -2.48 15.22 10.11
CA PRO A 765 -2.41 16.10 11.25
C PRO A 765 -2.83 15.43 12.58
N PRO A 766 -2.17 15.72 13.72
CA PRO A 766 -1.11 16.75 13.88
C PRO A 766 0.31 16.32 13.50
N ARG A 767 0.64 15.15 13.14
CA ARG A 767 1.92 14.57 12.68
C ARG A 767 1.94 13.04 12.81
N ILE A 768 0.83 12.41 12.47
CA ILE A 768 0.70 10.95 12.50
C ILE A 768 1.15 10.40 11.14
N PHE A 769 2.11 9.49 11.11
CA PHE A 769 2.51 8.83 9.87
C PHE A 769 1.36 7.98 9.33
N GLN A 770 1.05 8.17 8.03
CA GLN A 770 0.13 7.32 7.26
C GLN A 770 0.72 7.10 5.86
N ILE A 771 0.89 5.83 5.46
CA ILE A 771 1.54 5.47 4.19
C ILE A 771 0.66 5.74 2.96
N ASP A 772 -0.65 5.84 3.16
CA ASP A 772 -1.64 5.98 2.10
C ASP A 772 -1.45 7.27 1.27
N GLY A 773 -1.05 8.38 1.88
CA GLY A 773 -0.71 9.59 1.13
C GLY A 773 0.52 9.41 0.23
N ASN A 774 1.53 8.63 0.64
CA ASN A 774 2.66 8.27 -0.21
C ASN A 774 2.20 7.50 -1.46
N LEU A 775 1.39 6.46 -1.25
CA LEU A 775 0.95 5.56 -2.31
C LEU A 775 -0.10 6.23 -3.22
N GLY A 776 -1.01 7.03 -2.66
CA GLY A 776 -1.93 7.86 -3.44
C GLY A 776 -1.24 8.93 -4.27
N GLY A 777 -0.17 9.55 -3.76
CA GLY A 777 0.66 10.49 -4.52
C GLY A 777 1.42 9.82 -5.67
N THR A 778 1.83 8.56 -5.48
CA THR A 778 2.41 7.73 -6.54
C THR A 778 1.40 7.43 -7.64
N GLU A 779 0.18 7.02 -7.29
CA GLU A 779 -0.91 6.82 -8.25
C GLU A 779 -1.23 8.11 -9.02
N ALA A 780 -1.23 9.26 -8.36
CA ALA A 780 -1.50 10.53 -9.02
C ALA A 780 -0.56 10.76 -10.21
N LEU A 781 0.75 10.44 -10.08
CA LEU A 781 1.70 10.56 -11.18
C LEU A 781 1.50 9.51 -12.28
N LEU A 782 1.02 8.30 -11.96
CA LEU A 782 0.63 7.32 -12.98
C LEU A 782 -0.56 7.83 -13.81
N LEU A 783 -1.58 8.42 -13.16
CA LEU A 783 -2.74 9.01 -13.84
C LEU A 783 -2.39 10.21 -14.73
N MET A 784 -1.32 10.92 -14.43
CA MET A 784 -0.77 11.99 -15.28
C MET A 784 -0.29 11.44 -16.63
N LEU A 785 0.34 10.24 -16.59
CA LEU A 785 1.04 9.63 -17.72
C LEU A 785 0.13 8.77 -18.58
N LEU A 786 -0.76 7.98 -17.95
CA LEU A 786 -1.61 7.03 -18.65
C LEU A 786 -2.90 6.76 -17.88
N GLN A 787 -4.03 6.87 -18.55
CA GLN A 787 -5.32 6.38 -18.05
C GLN A 787 -5.86 5.32 -19.01
N SER A 788 -6.47 4.25 -18.49
CA SER A 788 -6.91 3.12 -19.29
C SER A 788 -8.31 2.59 -18.91
N TYR A 789 -9.18 3.47 -18.43
CA TYR A 789 -10.55 3.11 -18.06
C TYR A 789 -11.34 2.58 -19.25
N HIS A 790 -12.14 1.56 -19.07
CA HIS A 790 -12.88 0.84 -20.11
C HIS A 790 -11.95 0.27 -21.20
N GLU A 791 -10.70 -0.03 -20.85
CA GLU A 791 -9.63 -0.44 -21.78
C GLU A 791 -9.36 0.58 -22.88
N GLU A 792 -9.58 1.86 -22.62
CA GLU A 792 -9.33 2.96 -23.53
C GLU A 792 -8.07 3.72 -23.12
N LEU A 793 -7.01 3.57 -23.91
CA LEU A 793 -5.71 4.17 -23.60
C LEU A 793 -5.75 5.69 -23.85
N ASP A 794 -5.66 6.49 -22.79
CA ASP A 794 -5.45 7.93 -22.87
C ASP A 794 -4.00 8.24 -22.45
N ILE A 795 -3.13 8.41 -23.45
CA ILE A 795 -1.69 8.64 -23.28
C ILE A 795 -1.46 10.12 -22.99
N LEU A 796 -0.75 10.46 -21.89
CA LEU A 796 -0.49 11.81 -21.40
C LEU A 796 -1.78 12.65 -21.24
N PRO A 797 -2.79 12.17 -20.49
CA PRO A 797 -4.08 12.83 -20.38
C PRO A 797 -4.02 14.19 -19.68
N ALA A 798 -3.02 14.39 -18.80
CA ALA A 798 -2.98 15.55 -17.91
C ALA A 798 -1.54 15.96 -17.54
N LEU A 799 -0.65 16.04 -18.54
CA LEU A 799 0.75 16.44 -18.31
C LEU A 799 0.81 17.90 -17.83
N PRO A 800 1.47 18.21 -16.68
CA PRO A 800 1.69 19.59 -16.23
C PRO A 800 2.57 20.38 -17.19
N THR A 801 2.35 21.68 -17.31
CA THR A 801 3.13 22.54 -18.19
C THR A 801 4.59 22.68 -17.78
N ASP A 802 4.94 22.35 -16.54
CA ASP A 802 6.32 22.32 -16.04
C ASP A 802 7.11 21.09 -16.50
N PHE A 803 6.46 19.98 -16.85
CA PHE A 803 7.09 18.72 -17.26
C PHE A 803 7.29 18.68 -18.78
N VAL A 804 8.24 19.49 -19.27
CA VAL A 804 8.40 19.81 -20.70
C VAL A 804 8.77 18.59 -21.52
N ASN A 805 9.76 17.80 -21.09
CA ASN A 805 10.23 16.61 -21.75
C ASN A 805 10.33 15.46 -20.75
N GLY A 806 10.33 14.23 -21.24
CA GLY A 806 10.57 13.06 -20.39
C GLY A 806 10.15 11.75 -21.03
N ASN A 807 10.26 10.71 -20.24
CA ASN A 807 9.81 9.38 -20.62
C ASN A 807 9.35 8.59 -19.38
N VAL A 808 8.44 7.66 -19.61
CA VAL A 808 8.14 6.56 -18.69
C VAL A 808 8.29 5.26 -19.44
N GLN A 809 9.00 4.30 -18.86
CA GLN A 809 9.20 2.98 -19.45
C GLN A 809 8.60 1.92 -18.53
N GLY A 810 7.81 1.01 -19.11
CA GLY A 810 7.24 -0.12 -18.41
C GLY A 810 5.91 0.13 -17.70
N ILE A 811 5.24 1.28 -17.91
CA ILE A 811 3.91 1.54 -17.34
C ILE A 811 2.88 0.54 -17.88
N ARG A 812 1.97 0.07 -17.03
CA ARG A 812 0.95 -0.91 -17.39
C ARG A 812 -0.41 -0.23 -17.60
N ALA A 813 -1.25 -0.90 -18.40
CA ALA A 813 -2.62 -0.46 -18.67
C ALA A 813 -3.61 -1.63 -18.68
N ARG A 814 -4.87 -1.33 -18.36
CA ARG A 814 -5.98 -2.28 -18.47
C ARG A 814 -6.07 -2.84 -19.87
N GLY A 815 -6.44 -4.11 -19.99
CA GLY A 815 -6.43 -4.85 -21.26
C GLY A 815 -5.13 -5.60 -21.52
N GLY A 816 -4.21 -5.64 -20.55
CA GLY A 816 -2.95 -6.37 -20.66
C GLY A 816 -1.94 -5.67 -21.56
N TYR A 817 -1.71 -4.39 -21.36
CA TYR A 817 -0.72 -3.64 -22.12
C TYR A 817 0.45 -3.17 -21.25
N LYS A 818 1.66 -3.21 -21.83
CA LYS A 818 2.85 -2.54 -21.31
C LYS A 818 3.23 -1.43 -22.28
N LEU A 819 3.51 -0.22 -21.78
CA LEU A 819 3.87 0.91 -22.61
C LEU A 819 5.19 1.55 -22.16
N ASN A 820 5.93 2.07 -23.16
CA ASN A 820 6.94 3.09 -22.97
C ASN A 820 6.43 4.37 -23.65
N ILE A 821 6.43 5.49 -22.97
CA ILE A 821 5.86 6.75 -23.46
C ILE A 821 6.95 7.83 -23.43
N TYR A 822 7.14 8.53 -24.52
CA TYR A 822 8.12 9.59 -24.69
C TYR A 822 7.41 10.87 -25.10
N TRP A 823 7.74 11.98 -24.44
CA TRP A 823 7.17 13.28 -24.75
C TRP A 823 8.23 14.36 -24.83
N ARG A 824 7.94 15.36 -25.66
CA ARG A 824 8.79 16.55 -25.88
C ARG A 824 7.91 17.78 -26.02
N ALA A 825 8.35 18.91 -25.47
CA ALA A 825 7.62 20.18 -25.49
C ALA A 825 6.15 20.02 -25.01
N ASN A 826 5.92 19.23 -23.96
CA ASN A 826 4.60 18.87 -23.41
C ASN A 826 3.67 18.09 -24.39
N ALA A 827 4.20 17.55 -25.50
CA ALA A 827 3.44 16.78 -26.47
C ALA A 827 3.96 15.34 -26.59
N LEU A 828 3.09 14.39 -26.93
CA LEU A 828 3.49 13.02 -27.24
C LEU A 828 4.45 13.05 -28.44
N GLU A 829 5.65 12.51 -28.28
CA GLU A 829 6.58 12.24 -29.39
C GLU A 829 6.25 10.87 -29.99
N TYR A 830 6.35 9.83 -29.20
CA TYR A 830 5.84 8.48 -29.54
C TYR A 830 5.61 7.64 -28.29
N ALA A 831 4.89 6.54 -28.45
CA ALA A 831 4.76 5.50 -27.44
C ALA A 831 4.95 4.12 -28.08
N GLU A 832 5.57 3.21 -27.35
CA GLU A 832 5.66 1.79 -27.68
C GLU A 832 4.66 1.02 -26.88
N LEU A 833 3.82 0.23 -27.52
CA LEU A 833 2.76 -0.57 -26.94
C LEU A 833 3.07 -2.06 -27.14
N LEU A 834 3.19 -2.82 -26.08
CA LEU A 834 3.34 -4.27 -26.06
C LEU A 834 2.09 -4.91 -25.47
N PRO A 835 1.22 -5.54 -26.27
CA PRO A 835 0.06 -6.30 -25.78
C PRO A 835 0.47 -7.71 -25.34
N ILE A 836 -0.21 -8.26 -24.33
CA ILE A 836 -0.04 -9.65 -23.88
C ILE A 836 -1.09 -10.61 -24.47
N ALA A 837 -2.10 -10.08 -25.15
CA ALA A 837 -3.16 -10.85 -25.79
C ALA A 837 -3.57 -10.24 -27.14
N ASP A 838 -4.03 -11.10 -28.06
CA ASP A 838 -4.61 -10.67 -29.34
C ASP A 838 -5.96 -10.01 -29.10
N LYS A 839 -6.14 -8.75 -29.50
CA LYS A 839 -7.40 -8.00 -29.31
C LYS A 839 -7.48 -6.71 -30.13
N GLU A 840 -8.66 -6.07 -30.14
CA GLU A 840 -8.81 -4.69 -30.61
C GLU A 840 -8.32 -3.72 -29.53
N CYS A 841 -7.31 -2.91 -29.85
CA CYS A 841 -6.83 -1.81 -29.01
C CYS A 841 -7.68 -0.56 -29.24
N LYS A 842 -8.01 0.16 -28.16
CA LYS A 842 -8.74 1.41 -28.18
C LYS A 842 -7.85 2.53 -27.64
N LEU A 843 -7.59 3.54 -28.46
CA LEU A 843 -6.80 4.72 -28.13
C LEU A 843 -7.67 5.96 -28.19
N VAL A 844 -7.58 6.85 -27.22
CA VAL A 844 -8.30 8.14 -27.19
C VAL A 844 -7.76 9.04 -28.31
N ASP A 845 -8.66 9.50 -29.21
CA ASP A 845 -8.30 10.37 -30.34
C ASP A 845 -8.18 11.84 -29.88
N LYS A 846 -6.97 12.30 -29.62
CA LYS A 846 -6.70 13.70 -29.24
C LYS A 846 -6.66 14.58 -30.49
N LYS A 847 -7.35 15.73 -30.44
CA LYS A 847 -7.50 16.64 -31.59
C LYS A 847 -6.18 17.20 -32.11
N ASP A 848 -5.22 17.39 -31.22
CA ASP A 848 -3.93 18.04 -31.51
C ASP A 848 -2.83 17.03 -31.89
N VAL A 849 -3.16 15.71 -31.95
CA VAL A 849 -2.23 14.65 -32.30
C VAL A 849 -2.61 14.03 -33.64
N LYS A 850 -1.66 14.03 -34.57
CA LYS A 850 -1.79 13.29 -35.85
C LYS A 850 -1.17 11.91 -35.68
N TYR A 851 -2.00 10.94 -35.32
CA TYR A 851 -1.54 9.59 -35.06
C TYR A 851 -1.09 8.84 -36.31
N GLU A 852 0.07 8.19 -36.21
CA GLU A 852 0.53 7.12 -37.11
C GLU A 852 0.92 5.93 -36.27
N ILE A 853 0.51 4.72 -36.65
CA ILE A 853 0.74 3.48 -35.88
C ILE A 853 1.53 2.52 -36.78
N TYR A 854 2.63 2.02 -36.24
CA TYR A 854 3.50 1.08 -36.94
C TYR A 854 3.68 -0.21 -36.15
N CYS A 855 3.79 -1.35 -36.82
CA CYS A 855 4.21 -2.62 -36.25
C CYS A 855 5.28 -3.22 -37.17
N GLU A 856 6.46 -3.55 -36.62
CA GLU A 856 7.60 -4.09 -37.41
C GLU A 856 7.93 -3.23 -38.64
N GLY A 857 7.83 -1.90 -38.51
CA GLY A 857 8.08 -0.91 -39.57
C GLY A 857 6.95 -0.75 -40.62
N ASN A 858 5.87 -1.51 -40.51
CA ASN A 858 4.71 -1.42 -41.40
C ASN A 858 3.62 -0.54 -40.79
N LEU A 859 3.00 0.31 -41.61
CA LEU A 859 1.88 1.14 -41.20
C LEU A 859 0.66 0.25 -40.89
N VAL A 860 0.10 0.38 -39.69
CA VAL A 860 -1.10 -0.32 -39.21
C VAL A 860 -2.34 0.53 -39.51
N PRO A 861 -3.32 0.00 -40.26
CA PRO A 861 -4.56 0.72 -40.53
C PRO A 861 -5.43 0.78 -39.28
N PHE A 862 -6.05 1.92 -39.05
CA PHE A 862 -6.95 2.12 -37.94
C PHE A 862 -8.26 2.81 -38.33
N LYS A 863 -9.26 2.71 -37.44
CA LYS A 863 -10.55 3.37 -37.63
C LYS A 863 -10.72 4.46 -36.55
N LYS A 864 -11.35 5.59 -36.94
CA LYS A 864 -11.73 6.64 -36.02
C LYS A 864 -13.25 6.67 -35.82
N LYS A 865 -13.72 6.54 -34.59
CA LYS A 865 -15.14 6.58 -34.27
C LYS A 865 -15.39 7.07 -32.85
N LYS A 866 -16.28 8.03 -32.66
CA LYS A 866 -16.70 8.53 -31.33
C LYS A 866 -15.56 8.96 -30.40
N GLY A 867 -14.52 9.59 -30.94
CA GLY A 867 -13.35 10.05 -30.17
C GLY A 867 -12.37 8.95 -29.80
N LEU A 868 -12.44 7.80 -30.46
CA LEU A 868 -11.50 6.70 -30.32
C LEU A 868 -10.88 6.34 -31.67
N ILE A 869 -9.64 5.89 -31.61
CA ILE A 869 -8.91 5.16 -32.65
C ILE A 869 -8.95 3.68 -32.25
N THR A 870 -9.32 2.79 -33.21
CA THR A 870 -9.29 1.34 -32.97
C THR A 870 -8.47 0.62 -34.03
N PHE A 871 -7.66 -0.34 -33.60
CA PHE A 871 -6.81 -1.17 -34.44
C PHE A 871 -6.56 -2.53 -33.75
N ASP A 872 -6.31 -3.56 -34.54
CA ASP A 872 -6.03 -4.90 -34.02
C ASP A 872 -4.58 -5.02 -33.62
N VAL A 873 -4.34 -5.68 -32.48
CA VAL A 873 -2.99 -5.98 -31.97
C VAL A 873 -2.82 -7.48 -31.74
N GLU A 874 -1.59 -7.96 -31.91
CA GLU A 874 -1.18 -9.35 -31.68
C GLU A 874 -0.24 -9.40 -30.46
N ALA A 875 -0.42 -10.41 -29.62
CA ALA A 875 0.39 -10.63 -28.42
C ALA A 875 1.89 -10.68 -28.74
N GLY A 876 2.71 -10.02 -27.92
CA GLY A 876 4.17 -10.02 -28.03
C GLY A 876 4.75 -9.13 -29.15
N LYS A 877 3.91 -8.49 -30.00
CA LYS A 877 4.41 -7.54 -31.01
C LYS A 877 4.42 -6.11 -30.48
N ILE A 878 5.47 -5.36 -30.82
CA ILE A 878 5.58 -3.95 -30.43
C ILE A 878 4.91 -3.06 -31.48
N TYR A 879 4.01 -2.20 -31.03
CA TYR A 879 3.34 -1.18 -31.83
C TYR A 879 3.87 0.20 -31.45
N THR A 880 4.42 0.93 -32.43
CA THR A 880 4.85 2.32 -32.22
C THR A 880 3.71 3.27 -32.61
N ILE A 881 3.22 4.04 -31.63
CA ILE A 881 2.20 5.07 -31.77
C ILE A 881 2.90 6.42 -31.80
N SER A 882 2.97 7.09 -32.95
CA SER A 882 3.71 8.35 -33.10
C SER A 882 2.82 9.54 -33.41
N ASN A 883 3.31 10.75 -33.08
CA ASN A 883 2.70 12.01 -33.41
C ASN A 883 3.42 12.57 -34.67
N ALA A 884 2.81 12.41 -35.81
CA ALA A 884 3.42 12.87 -37.09
C ALA A 884 3.65 14.39 -37.16
N ASN A 885 3.03 15.19 -36.32
CA ASN A 885 3.28 16.63 -36.23
C ASN A 885 4.68 16.96 -35.68
N GLU A 886 5.19 16.12 -34.76
CA GLU A 886 6.51 16.31 -34.12
C GLU A 886 7.66 15.79 -35.00
N ILE A 887 7.43 14.74 -35.80
CA ILE A 887 8.44 14.16 -36.69
C ILE A 887 8.85 15.15 -37.79
N LEU A 888 7.94 16.02 -38.23
CA LEU A 888 8.20 17.03 -39.26
C LEU A 888 8.90 18.29 -38.74
N GLY A 889 8.89 18.53 -37.45
CA GLY A 889 9.57 19.67 -36.82
C GLY A 889 11.07 19.47 -36.55
N GLY A 890 11.58 18.24 -36.63
CA GLY A 890 12.97 17.87 -36.34
C GLY A 890 13.91 17.86 -37.58
N SER A 891 13.40 18.11 -38.80
CA SER A 891 14.21 18.01 -40.06
C SER A 891 14.70 19.37 -40.61
N ASP A 892 14.41 20.50 -39.97
CA ASP A 892 14.93 21.82 -40.36
C ASP A 892 15.92 22.35 -39.32
N GLY A 893 17.15 21.86 -39.37
CA GLY A 893 18.26 22.41 -38.56
C GLY A 893 19.58 21.64 -38.79
N ASN A 894 20.31 22.02 -39.83
CA ASN A 894 21.70 21.62 -40.05
C ASN A 894 22.62 21.85 -38.86
#